data_8ea9493052bd2c729f65430baa7762cc
#
_entry.id   8ea9493052bd2c729f65430baa7762cc
#
_cell.length_a   1.000
_cell.length_b   1.000
_cell.length_c   1.000
_cell.angle_alpha   90.00
_cell.angle_beta   90.00
_cell.angle_gamma   90.00
#
_symmetry.space_group_name_H-M   'P 1'
#
loop_
_entity.id
_entity.type
_entity.pdbx_description
1 polymer ?
#
loop_
_entity_poly.entity_id
_entity_poly.type
_entity_poly.pdbx_seq_one_letter_code
_entity_poly.pdbx_strand_id
1 'polypeptide(L)'
;MTCLTAGASLRSHTADAVERAHRGREINSENVGLALRIVAQMQMEAAREIRVRPRVIAEVAKAQMGRMRAEKLERGQPVHNFFQRTRTADFDLSGEKCFHSRMAPCVIFEDEHLLVIHKPAGWNTHAPGPYAGEGIYDWLRHREPRWASLAILHRLDKETSGVLVFGKTPDANRSLTEQFAQRRVRKKYLLLTDRPVPNHEFTVKTALVRAGEKYASRPPHAGAEIAETYFRSSRGDEAQIKIGNKLETPHVGCYAAVEAEPLTGKTHQIRVHAAESGFPVLGDTLYGGTPAARVFLHAAEISFAHPATGEPVTFHAPANFDADPRFALRAALIDPKETDAFRVIHGASDGWPGWYVERLGKFLLSQSEQPLRAEQREELARLAKLFSARGAYHKILSRQVRRTTAAEASPQLVLGEAAPDRFEICENGIRYELGFNEGYSTGLFLDQRDNRRRFLTGHIAADFTLLKPQIPDARPEILNTFAYTCGFSVCAARAGARTTSLDLSKKYLEWGRRNFTLNSLDPAAHDFIYGDAFDWLRRLAKKGRVFDVVALDPPTFSQSKEHGVFRAEKDYGMLVTAALPLVRPGGVLFASTNAADWPPEKFIADVEKAIHSSRRKILQRHYFPQPPDFPVSRGEPAYLKTLWLRMS
;
A
#
# COMPACT_ATOMS: atom_id res chain seq x y z
N MET A 1 9.41 14.20 53.88
CA MET A 1 10.82 13.76 54.00
C MET A 1 11.12 12.39 53.42
N THR A 2 10.17 11.72 52.78
CA THR A 2 10.31 10.35 52.27
C THR A 2 10.59 10.27 50.73
N CYS A 3 10.65 11.39 50.03
CA CYS A 3 10.93 11.40 48.56
C CYS A 3 12.42 11.65 48.22
N LEU A 4 13.27 12.01 49.18
CA LEU A 4 14.68 12.28 48.89
C LEU A 4 15.59 11.04 49.02
N THR A 5 15.14 9.99 49.69
CA THR A 5 15.93 8.77 49.89
C THR A 5 15.83 7.79 48.71
N ALA A 6 14.74 7.77 47.96
CA ALA A 6 14.59 6.92 46.77
C ALA A 6 15.47 7.41 45.59
N GLY A 7 15.63 8.73 45.45
CA GLY A 7 16.47 9.31 44.40
C GLY A 7 17.99 9.11 44.62
N ALA A 8 18.42 8.96 45.87
CA ALA A 8 19.83 8.72 46.20
C ALA A 8 20.24 7.26 45.95
N SER A 9 19.35 6.29 46.23
CA SER A 9 19.57 4.85 45.96
C SER A 9 19.67 4.55 44.46
N LEU A 10 18.83 5.17 43.63
CA LEU A 10 18.88 4.97 42.17
C LEU A 10 20.19 5.56 41.55
N ARG A 11 20.70 6.68 42.10
CA ARG A 11 21.95 7.26 41.60
C ARG A 11 23.20 6.42 41.94
N SER A 12 23.21 5.70 43.05
CA SER A 12 24.32 4.83 43.40
C SER A 12 24.37 3.57 42.52
N HIS A 13 23.23 3.01 42.18
CA HIS A 13 23.16 1.78 41.33
C HIS A 13 23.46 2.06 39.86
N THR A 14 23.15 3.25 39.35
CA THR A 14 23.50 3.64 37.97
C THR A 14 24.99 4.05 37.83
N ALA A 15 25.56 4.68 38.82
CA ALA A 15 27.01 4.99 38.84
C ALA A 15 27.85 3.71 38.86
N ASP A 16 27.48 2.74 39.71
CA ASP A 16 28.17 1.44 39.81
C ASP A 16 28.02 0.55 38.55
N ALA A 17 26.95 0.68 37.81
CA ALA A 17 26.74 -0.06 36.54
C ALA A 17 27.58 0.55 35.41
N VAL A 18 27.70 1.89 35.37
CA VAL A 18 28.52 2.60 34.39
C VAL A 18 30.02 2.42 34.69
N GLU A 19 30.39 2.37 35.94
CA GLU A 19 31.80 2.19 36.35
C GLU A 19 32.30 0.74 36.15
N ARG A 20 31.42 -0.25 36.26
CA ARG A 20 31.70 -1.64 35.88
C ARG A 20 31.83 -1.86 34.37
N ALA A 21 31.10 -1.10 33.57
CA ALA A 21 31.24 -1.13 32.10
C ALA A 21 32.57 -0.48 31.63
N HIS A 22 33.19 0.35 32.45
CA HIS A 22 34.46 1.05 32.12
C HIS A 22 35.71 0.20 32.38
N ARG A 23 35.61 -0.92 33.10
CA ARG A 23 36.80 -1.72 33.53
C ARG A 23 37.06 -3.01 32.74
N GLY A 24 36.45 -3.24 31.61
CA GLY A 24 36.81 -4.46 30.86
C GLY A 24 36.16 -4.65 29.53
N ARG A 25 36.96 -4.62 28.50
CA ARG A 25 36.78 -5.07 27.13
C ARG A 25 36.04 -4.13 26.16
N GLU A 26 36.53 -4.13 24.92
CA GLU A 26 36.02 -3.37 23.74
C GLU A 26 34.49 -3.24 23.71
N ILE A 27 34.05 -2.00 23.76
CA ILE A 27 32.60 -1.68 23.73
C ILE A 27 32.13 -1.76 22.31
N ASN A 28 31.42 -2.83 21.96
CA ASN A 28 30.74 -2.99 20.69
C ASN A 28 29.54 -2.03 20.61
N SER A 29 29.31 -1.40 19.44
CA SER A 29 28.29 -0.39 19.20
C SER A 29 26.85 -0.85 19.54
N GLU A 30 26.60 -2.16 19.54
CA GLU A 30 25.31 -2.75 19.92
C GLU A 30 25.03 -2.66 21.42
N ASN A 31 26.04 -2.82 22.25
CA ASN A 31 25.90 -2.75 23.71
C ASN A 31 25.66 -1.33 24.22
N VAL A 32 26.18 -0.32 23.53
CA VAL A 32 25.89 1.10 23.81
C VAL A 32 24.44 1.45 23.42
N GLY A 33 23.96 0.92 22.29
CA GLY A 33 22.57 1.10 21.85
C GLY A 33 21.55 0.45 22.80
N LEU A 34 21.89 -0.69 23.40
CA LEU A 34 21.04 -1.39 24.37
C LEU A 34 21.00 -0.63 25.71
N ALA A 35 22.16 -0.19 26.21
CA ALA A 35 22.25 0.59 27.44
C ALA A 35 21.51 1.93 27.34
N LEU A 36 21.58 2.62 26.19
CA LEU A 36 20.83 3.86 25.95
C LEU A 36 19.31 3.63 25.87
N ARG A 37 18.86 2.51 25.30
CA ARG A 37 17.43 2.14 25.31
C ARG A 37 16.91 1.82 26.70
N ILE A 38 17.67 1.09 27.50
CA ILE A 38 17.30 0.76 28.89
C ILE A 38 17.23 2.04 29.73
N VAL A 39 18.18 2.95 29.62
CA VAL A 39 18.16 4.24 30.34
C VAL A 39 17.00 5.12 29.90
N ALA A 40 16.69 5.18 28.61
CA ALA A 40 15.53 5.92 28.10
C ALA A 40 14.20 5.32 28.58
N GLN A 41 14.10 3.99 28.64
CA GLN A 41 12.89 3.29 29.11
C GLN A 41 12.68 3.48 30.62
N MET A 42 13.74 3.38 31.43
CA MET A 42 13.68 3.65 32.87
C MET A 42 13.35 5.11 33.18
N GLN A 43 13.85 6.06 32.38
CA GLN A 43 13.50 7.48 32.53
C GLN A 43 12.04 7.76 32.13
N MET A 44 11.48 7.05 31.16
CA MET A 44 10.05 7.15 30.81
C MET A 44 9.13 6.54 31.87
N GLU A 45 9.54 5.45 32.52
CA GLU A 45 8.79 4.84 33.64
C GLU A 45 8.81 5.75 34.87
N ALA A 46 9.98 6.31 35.23
CA ALA A 46 10.11 7.26 36.32
C ALA A 46 9.34 8.59 36.06
N ALA A 47 9.25 9.04 34.81
CA ALA A 47 8.48 10.23 34.44
C ALA A 47 6.96 10.01 34.49
N ARG A 48 6.47 8.77 34.32
CA ARG A 48 5.07 8.40 34.51
C ARG A 48 4.64 8.45 35.98
N GLU A 49 5.53 8.08 36.88
CA GLU A 49 5.26 8.11 38.33
C GLU A 49 5.31 9.52 38.94
N ILE A 50 6.13 10.45 38.38
CA ILE A 50 6.41 11.76 38.99
C ILE A 50 5.65 12.93 38.34
N ARG A 51 4.82 12.72 37.32
CA ARG A 51 4.09 13.78 36.58
C ARG A 51 4.96 14.97 36.12
N VAL A 52 6.18 14.72 35.66
CA VAL A 52 7.09 15.77 35.11
C VAL A 52 6.62 16.18 33.72
N ARG A 53 6.61 17.51 33.44
CA ARG A 53 6.19 18.01 32.12
C ARG A 53 7.15 17.56 31.01
N PRO A 54 6.65 17.11 29.85
CA PRO A 54 7.47 16.57 28.74
C PRO A 54 8.58 17.50 28.23
N ARG A 55 8.40 18.82 28.37
CA ARG A 55 9.37 19.84 27.93
C ARG A 55 10.72 19.78 28.68
N VAL A 56 10.68 19.45 29.95
CA VAL A 56 11.89 19.34 30.78
C VAL A 56 12.73 18.12 30.38
N ILE A 57 12.09 17.03 29.99
CA ILE A 57 12.75 15.80 29.52
C ILE A 57 13.45 16.05 28.18
N ALA A 58 12.82 16.80 27.27
CA ALA A 58 13.37 17.12 25.96
C ALA A 58 14.61 18.06 26.06
N GLU A 59 14.60 19.01 27.01
CA GLU A 59 15.73 19.92 27.23
C GLU A 59 16.94 19.20 27.83
N VAL A 60 16.72 18.29 28.78
CA VAL A 60 17.79 17.47 29.39
C VAL A 60 18.41 16.53 28.34
N ALA A 61 17.59 15.90 27.51
CA ALA A 61 18.08 15.04 26.41
C ALA A 61 18.88 15.82 25.35
N LYS A 62 18.45 17.04 25.00
CA LYS A 62 19.21 17.95 24.10
C LYS A 62 20.56 18.40 24.67
N ALA A 63 20.59 18.72 25.95
CA ALA A 63 21.84 19.13 26.63
C ALA A 63 22.85 17.97 26.73
N GLN A 64 22.38 16.75 26.97
CA GLN A 64 23.24 15.55 27.00
C GLN A 64 23.79 15.19 25.62
N MET A 65 22.99 15.28 24.57
CA MET A 65 23.44 15.05 23.17
C MET A 65 24.47 16.12 22.74
N GLY A 66 24.30 17.36 23.18
CA GLY A 66 25.30 18.44 22.95
C GLY A 66 26.64 18.15 23.58
N ARG A 67 26.69 17.66 24.83
CA ARG A 67 27.92 17.26 25.51
C ARG A 67 28.65 16.10 24.85
N MET A 68 27.90 15.05 24.48
CA MET A 68 28.46 13.88 23.74
C MET A 68 29.04 14.26 22.36
N ARG A 69 28.50 15.31 21.73
CA ARG A 69 29.00 15.84 20.45
C ARG A 69 30.31 16.61 20.62
N ALA A 70 30.43 17.37 21.70
CA ALA A 70 31.67 18.10 22.05
C ALA A 70 32.80 17.13 22.39
N GLU A 71 32.57 16.12 23.23
CA GLU A 71 33.55 15.09 23.59
C GLU A 71 34.06 14.23 22.42
N LYS A 72 33.23 14.00 21.37
CA LYS A 72 33.66 13.29 20.16
C LYS A 72 34.46 14.15 19.20
N LEU A 73 34.19 15.46 19.13
CA LEU A 73 34.99 16.42 18.35
C LEU A 73 36.39 16.57 18.91
N GLU A 74 36.56 16.53 20.23
CA GLU A 74 37.87 16.56 20.89
C GLU A 74 38.71 15.28 20.63
N ARG A 75 38.09 14.16 20.30
CA ARG A 75 38.76 12.87 20.03
C ARG A 75 39.03 12.57 18.53
N GLY A 76 38.79 13.54 17.63
CA GLY A 76 39.18 13.45 16.21
C GLY A 76 38.54 12.34 15.39
N GLN A 77 37.36 11.82 15.78
CA GLN A 77 36.65 10.78 15.03
C GLN A 77 35.68 11.36 14.01
N PRO A 78 35.61 10.83 12.78
CA PRO A 78 34.74 11.35 11.74
C PRO A 78 33.23 11.11 12.04
N VAL A 79 32.50 12.21 12.06
CA VAL A 79 31.06 12.25 12.44
C VAL A 79 30.10 11.78 11.31
N HIS A 80 30.62 11.46 10.15
CA HIS A 80 29.81 11.37 8.92
C HIS A 80 28.89 10.15 8.78
N ASN A 81 29.11 9.04 9.49
CA ASN A 81 28.33 7.81 9.30
C ASN A 81 27.24 7.54 10.35
N PHE A 82 27.03 8.44 11.31
CA PHE A 82 26.05 8.20 12.38
C PHE A 82 24.63 8.71 12.06
N PHE A 83 24.48 9.64 11.13
CA PHE A 83 23.18 10.30 10.85
C PHE A 83 22.27 9.54 9.87
N GLN A 84 22.75 8.52 9.18
CA GLN A 84 21.89 7.75 8.27
C GLN A 84 21.04 6.65 8.95
N ARG A 85 21.27 6.34 10.24
CA ARG A 85 20.55 5.26 10.95
C ARG A 85 19.53 5.70 12.02
N THR A 86 19.40 7.00 12.29
CA THR A 86 18.53 7.47 13.39
C THR A 86 17.48 8.50 12.97
N ARG A 87 16.95 8.42 11.75
CA ARG A 87 15.77 9.18 11.35
C ARG A 87 14.51 8.35 11.54
N THR A 88 14.12 8.08 12.78
CA THR A 88 12.76 7.64 13.12
C THR A 88 12.49 7.98 14.59
N ALA A 89 12.03 9.17 14.85
CA ALA A 89 11.09 9.57 15.91
C ALA A 89 11.05 11.10 15.99
N ASP A 90 10.34 11.74 15.07
CA ASP A 90 9.83 13.08 15.33
C ASP A 90 8.64 12.93 16.27
N PHE A 91 8.83 13.28 17.52
CA PHE A 91 7.77 13.46 18.50
C PHE A 91 7.19 14.87 18.31
N ASP A 92 6.02 14.97 17.71
CA ASP A 92 5.24 16.21 17.71
C ASP A 92 4.57 16.39 19.08
N LEU A 93 4.95 17.46 19.76
CA LEU A 93 4.50 17.83 21.11
C LEU A 93 3.23 18.71 21.10
N SER A 94 2.57 18.89 19.94
CA SER A 94 1.43 19.81 19.81
C SER A 94 0.10 19.26 20.33
N GLY A 95 0.05 18.01 20.79
CA GLY A 95 -1.18 17.42 21.37
C GLY A 95 -2.32 17.21 20.37
N GLU A 96 -2.19 17.62 19.14
CA GLU A 96 -3.08 17.27 18.05
C GLU A 96 -2.77 15.85 17.60
N LYS A 97 -3.78 14.98 17.66
CA LYS A 97 -3.73 13.59 17.17
C LYS A 97 -3.66 13.58 15.64
N CYS A 98 -2.61 14.16 15.06
CA CYS A 98 -2.29 13.89 13.67
C CYS A 98 -1.86 12.43 13.56
N PHE A 99 -2.63 11.63 12.86
CA PHE A 99 -2.16 10.37 12.31
C PHE A 99 -1.01 10.70 11.36
N HIS A 100 0.22 10.68 11.86
CA HIS A 100 1.40 10.72 11.00
C HIS A 100 1.38 9.43 10.22
N SER A 101 0.87 9.51 9.01
CA SER A 101 0.94 8.44 8.04
C SER A 101 2.42 8.09 7.86
N ARG A 102 2.83 6.90 8.35
CA ARG A 102 4.16 6.39 8.09
C ARG A 102 4.37 6.30 6.58
N MET A 103 5.61 6.53 6.14
CA MET A 103 5.92 6.48 4.70
C MET A 103 5.59 5.09 4.15
N ALA A 104 5.01 5.05 2.95
CA ALA A 104 4.77 3.78 2.26
C ALA A 104 6.10 3.02 2.09
N PRO A 105 6.14 1.68 2.24
CA PRO A 105 7.39 0.92 2.22
C PRO A 105 8.24 1.13 0.96
N CYS A 106 7.61 1.50 -0.16
CA CYS A 106 8.33 1.80 -1.41
C CYS A 106 9.08 3.14 -1.38
N VAL A 107 8.88 4.02 -0.40
CA VAL A 107 9.53 5.34 -0.37
C VAL A 107 10.98 5.21 0.09
N ILE A 108 11.91 5.67 -0.76
CA ILE A 108 13.35 5.71 -0.49
C ILE A 108 13.73 7.04 0.17
N PHE A 109 13.17 8.16 -0.36
CA PHE A 109 13.47 9.50 0.09
C PHE A 109 12.29 10.43 -0.16
N GLU A 110 12.07 11.36 0.74
CA GLU A 110 11.10 12.45 0.59
C GLU A 110 11.62 13.71 1.25
N ASP A 111 11.48 14.83 0.53
CA ASP A 111 11.62 16.18 1.07
C ASP A 111 10.49 17.10 0.58
N GLU A 112 10.67 18.41 0.65
CA GLU A 112 9.71 19.40 0.17
C GLU A 112 9.52 19.35 -1.36
N HIS A 113 10.56 19.02 -2.12
CA HIS A 113 10.65 19.13 -3.57
C HIS A 113 10.50 17.80 -4.31
N LEU A 114 10.92 16.70 -3.68
CA LEU A 114 11.07 15.39 -4.31
C LEU A 114 10.37 14.28 -3.52
N LEU A 115 9.89 13.29 -4.26
CA LEU A 115 9.56 11.97 -3.74
C LEU A 115 10.30 10.92 -4.58
N VAL A 116 11.15 10.13 -3.95
CA VAL A 116 11.91 9.04 -4.60
C VAL A 116 11.42 7.71 -4.05
N ILE A 117 11.12 6.80 -4.96
CA ILE A 117 10.55 5.50 -4.60
C ILE A 117 11.28 4.34 -5.28
N HIS A 118 11.13 3.15 -4.71
CA HIS A 118 11.43 1.88 -5.35
C HIS A 118 10.14 1.31 -5.97
N LYS A 119 9.98 1.40 -7.28
CA LYS A 119 8.86 0.78 -7.99
C LYS A 119 9.09 -0.73 -8.10
N PRO A 120 8.17 -1.59 -7.65
CA PRO A 120 8.27 -3.03 -7.90
C PRO A 120 8.02 -3.36 -9.38
N ALA A 121 8.51 -4.52 -9.83
CA ALA A 121 8.14 -5.07 -11.13
C ALA A 121 6.66 -5.46 -11.17
N GLY A 122 6.07 -5.50 -12.36
CA GLY A 122 4.68 -5.89 -12.57
C GLY A 122 3.66 -4.78 -12.31
N TRP A 123 4.09 -3.59 -11.85
CA TRP A 123 3.22 -2.45 -11.60
C TRP A 123 3.51 -1.28 -12.53
N ASN A 124 2.47 -0.71 -13.13
CA ASN A 124 2.60 0.44 -14.02
C ASN A 124 3.10 1.69 -13.29
N THR A 125 3.78 2.60 -13.99
CA THR A 125 4.10 3.92 -13.45
C THR A 125 2.83 4.76 -13.25
N HIS A 126 1.89 4.74 -14.20
CA HIS A 126 0.57 5.39 -14.13
C HIS A 126 -0.50 4.43 -14.62
N ALA A 127 -1.75 4.69 -14.27
CA ALA A 127 -2.88 3.86 -14.67
C ALA A 127 -2.96 3.72 -16.20
N PRO A 128 -3.10 2.50 -16.74
CA PRO A 128 -3.15 2.29 -18.18
C PRO A 128 -4.49 2.70 -18.82
N GLY A 129 -5.50 2.97 -18.01
CA GLY A 129 -6.83 3.40 -18.44
C GLY A 129 -7.69 3.83 -17.26
N PRO A 130 -8.83 4.49 -17.51
CA PRO A 130 -9.64 5.14 -16.46
C PRO A 130 -10.28 4.16 -15.47
N TYR A 131 -10.46 2.89 -15.87
CA TYR A 131 -11.10 1.84 -15.05
C TYR A 131 -10.17 0.66 -14.78
N ALA A 132 -8.91 0.77 -15.17
CA ALA A 132 -7.88 -0.20 -14.84
C ALA A 132 -7.37 0.01 -13.40
N GLY A 133 -6.58 -0.95 -12.92
CA GLY A 133 -5.86 -0.78 -11.66
C GLY A 133 -4.97 0.47 -11.69
N GLU A 134 -4.83 1.12 -10.57
CA GLU A 134 -3.96 2.29 -10.43
C GLU A 134 -2.49 1.94 -10.74
N GLY A 135 -1.76 2.87 -11.35
CA GLY A 135 -0.31 2.86 -11.35
C GLY A 135 0.24 3.36 -10.01
N ILE A 136 1.55 3.20 -9.77
CA ILE A 136 2.15 3.64 -8.51
C ILE A 136 2.01 5.16 -8.30
N TYR A 137 2.06 5.94 -9.37
CA TYR A 137 1.84 7.39 -9.35
C TYR A 137 0.43 7.76 -8.87
N ASP A 138 -0.59 7.12 -9.46
CA ASP A 138 -1.99 7.39 -9.11
C ASP A 138 -2.25 6.98 -7.66
N TRP A 139 -1.79 5.79 -7.27
CA TRP A 139 -1.92 5.28 -5.92
C TRP A 139 -1.27 6.20 -4.87
N LEU A 140 -0.06 6.73 -5.13
CA LEU A 140 0.60 7.69 -4.24
C LEU A 140 -0.21 8.98 -4.09
N ARG A 141 -0.62 9.60 -5.21
CA ARG A 141 -1.39 10.84 -5.21
C ARG A 141 -2.72 10.75 -4.46
N HIS A 142 -3.33 9.58 -4.54
CA HIS A 142 -4.62 9.32 -3.91
C HIS A 142 -4.49 8.80 -2.48
N ARG A 143 -3.27 8.51 -2.04
CA ARG A 143 -3.02 7.98 -0.71
C ARG A 143 -2.80 9.06 0.34
N GLU A 144 -2.02 10.08 0.02
CA GLU A 144 -1.60 11.11 0.98
C GLU A 144 -1.85 12.52 0.43
N PRO A 145 -2.43 13.43 1.23
CA PRO A 145 -2.64 14.82 0.81
C PRO A 145 -1.36 15.51 0.36
N ARG A 146 -0.23 15.24 1.03
CA ARG A 146 1.10 15.81 0.73
C ARG A 146 1.68 15.35 -0.60
N TRP A 147 1.11 14.31 -1.21
CA TRP A 147 1.49 13.77 -2.52
C TRP A 147 0.50 14.13 -3.62
N ALA A 148 -0.53 14.91 -3.32
CA ALA A 148 -1.57 15.29 -4.28
C ALA A 148 -1.02 16.02 -5.51
N SER A 149 0.06 16.80 -5.35
CA SER A 149 0.70 17.59 -6.42
C SER A 149 1.85 16.89 -7.15
N LEU A 150 2.09 15.58 -6.89
CA LEU A 150 3.15 14.84 -7.58
C LEU A 150 3.06 14.99 -9.10
N ALA A 151 4.22 15.12 -9.75
CA ALA A 151 4.36 15.15 -11.20
C ALA A 151 5.26 14.02 -11.69
N ILE A 152 4.86 13.40 -12.82
CA ILE A 152 5.66 12.39 -13.51
C ILE A 152 6.74 13.11 -14.32
N LEU A 153 8.01 12.86 -14.00
CA LEU A 153 9.17 13.40 -14.70
C LEU A 153 9.77 12.40 -15.68
N HIS A 154 9.73 11.13 -15.31
CA HIS A 154 10.12 10.00 -16.14
C HIS A 154 9.30 8.77 -15.75
N ARG A 155 9.47 7.68 -16.49
CA ARG A 155 8.73 6.45 -16.22
C ARG A 155 9.61 5.23 -16.36
N LEU A 156 9.21 4.15 -15.69
CA LEU A 156 9.71 2.80 -15.88
C LEU A 156 8.61 1.95 -16.53
N ASP A 157 9.00 0.98 -17.34
CA ASP A 157 8.07 -0.01 -17.89
C ASP A 157 7.41 -0.82 -16.77
N LYS A 158 6.27 -1.43 -17.06
CA LYS A 158 5.52 -2.26 -16.09
C LYS A 158 6.42 -3.32 -15.46
N GLU A 159 7.19 -4.02 -16.30
CA GLU A 159 8.06 -5.14 -15.92
C GLU A 159 9.36 -4.69 -15.24
N THR A 160 9.78 -3.45 -15.43
CA THR A 160 11.02 -2.90 -14.86
C THR A 160 10.80 -2.47 -13.41
N SER A 161 11.67 -2.92 -12.51
CA SER A 161 11.71 -2.43 -11.13
C SER A 161 12.78 -1.38 -10.94
N GLY A 162 12.81 -0.70 -9.79
CA GLY A 162 13.90 0.18 -9.42
C GLY A 162 13.48 1.61 -9.06
N VAL A 163 14.48 2.49 -9.01
CA VAL A 163 14.32 3.86 -8.56
C VAL A 163 13.49 4.70 -9.54
N LEU A 164 12.51 5.43 -9.00
CA LEU A 164 11.64 6.34 -9.74
C LEU A 164 11.48 7.65 -8.94
N VAL A 165 11.58 8.79 -9.63
CA VAL A 165 11.55 10.13 -9.01
C VAL A 165 10.32 10.89 -9.48
N PHE A 166 9.63 11.52 -8.54
CA PHE A 166 8.54 12.47 -8.76
C PHE A 166 8.91 13.85 -8.21
N GLY A 167 8.48 14.90 -8.87
CA GLY A 167 8.55 16.24 -8.34
C GLY A 167 7.29 16.57 -7.55
N LYS A 168 7.44 17.35 -6.47
CA LYS A 168 6.35 17.80 -5.59
C LYS A 168 5.97 19.26 -5.80
N THR A 169 6.87 20.07 -6.34
CA THR A 169 6.67 21.51 -6.55
C THR A 169 6.84 21.90 -8.02
N PRO A 170 6.20 22.99 -8.49
CA PRO A 170 6.36 23.47 -9.86
C PRO A 170 7.82 23.77 -10.24
N ASP A 171 8.62 24.29 -9.31
CA ASP A 171 10.01 24.62 -9.55
C ASP A 171 10.88 23.36 -9.67
N ALA A 172 10.65 22.37 -8.81
CA ALA A 172 11.29 21.07 -8.92
C ALA A 172 10.94 20.39 -10.26
N ASN A 173 9.69 20.46 -10.68
CA ASN A 173 9.22 19.89 -11.95
C ASN A 173 9.91 20.55 -13.15
N ARG A 174 10.03 21.89 -13.14
CA ARG A 174 10.72 22.64 -14.21
C ARG A 174 12.20 22.28 -14.27
N SER A 175 12.90 22.36 -13.14
CA SER A 175 14.34 22.05 -13.04
C SER A 175 14.65 20.63 -13.52
N LEU A 176 13.91 19.62 -13.02
CA LEU A 176 14.18 18.23 -13.40
C LEU A 176 13.78 17.94 -14.85
N THR A 177 12.70 18.52 -15.38
CA THR A 177 12.32 18.41 -16.79
C THR A 177 13.45 18.94 -17.69
N GLU A 178 14.03 20.08 -17.32
CA GLU A 178 15.18 20.64 -18.03
C GLU A 178 16.42 19.73 -17.96
N GLN A 179 16.74 19.20 -16.78
CA GLN A 179 17.87 18.29 -16.61
C GLN A 179 17.69 16.99 -17.42
N PHE A 180 16.47 16.44 -17.51
CA PHE A 180 16.17 15.30 -18.39
C PHE A 180 16.33 15.66 -19.87
N ALA A 181 15.80 16.83 -20.30
CA ALA A 181 15.91 17.30 -21.69
C ALA A 181 17.37 17.53 -22.11
N GLN A 182 18.18 18.06 -21.20
CA GLN A 182 19.60 18.32 -21.42
C GLN A 182 20.51 17.10 -21.18
N ARG A 183 19.94 15.91 -20.90
CA ARG A 183 20.65 14.64 -20.61
C ARG A 183 21.65 14.75 -19.43
N ARG A 184 21.37 15.63 -18.47
CA ARG A 184 22.19 15.79 -17.25
C ARG A 184 21.84 14.76 -16.18
N VAL A 185 20.68 14.10 -16.29
CA VAL A 185 20.27 13.02 -15.40
C VAL A 185 20.95 11.72 -15.82
N ARG A 186 21.77 11.15 -14.95
CA ARG A 186 22.39 9.83 -15.15
C ARG A 186 21.49 8.75 -14.58
N LYS A 187 21.40 7.63 -15.29
CA LYS A 187 20.59 6.47 -14.90
C LYS A 187 21.42 5.22 -15.11
N LYS A 188 21.49 4.36 -14.09
CA LYS A 188 22.15 3.07 -14.19
C LYS A 188 21.14 1.97 -13.96
N TYR A 189 21.11 1.01 -14.87
CA TYR A 189 20.28 -0.17 -14.81
C TYR A 189 21.14 -1.41 -14.67
N LEU A 190 20.61 -2.42 -13.99
CA LEU A 190 21.15 -3.77 -13.93
C LEU A 190 20.19 -4.70 -14.66
N LEU A 191 20.71 -5.53 -15.58
CA LEU A 191 19.94 -6.58 -16.23
C LEU A 191 20.67 -7.93 -16.11
N LEU A 192 19.90 -9.01 -16.19
CA LEU A 192 20.45 -10.37 -16.31
C LEU A 192 20.10 -10.94 -17.67
N THR A 193 21.04 -11.73 -18.20
CA THR A 193 20.86 -12.50 -19.44
C THR A 193 21.51 -13.89 -19.29
N ASP A 194 20.95 -14.88 -19.96
CA ASP A 194 21.50 -16.23 -20.10
C ASP A 194 22.28 -16.42 -21.40
N ARG A 195 22.54 -15.31 -22.14
CA ARG A 195 23.28 -15.30 -23.41
C ARG A 195 24.66 -14.67 -23.24
N PRO A 196 25.62 -15.08 -24.06
CA PRO A 196 26.94 -14.43 -24.10
C PRO A 196 26.82 -12.95 -24.47
N VAL A 197 27.50 -12.09 -23.73
CA VAL A 197 27.60 -10.65 -24.05
C VAL A 197 28.82 -10.45 -24.95
N PRO A 198 28.66 -9.87 -26.15
CA PRO A 198 29.71 -9.89 -27.17
C PRO A 198 30.98 -9.11 -26.80
N ASN A 199 30.84 -8.02 -26.04
CA ASN A 199 31.93 -7.15 -25.62
C ASN A 199 31.77 -6.74 -24.16
N HIS A 200 32.91 -6.42 -23.53
CA HIS A 200 32.90 -5.96 -22.14
C HIS A 200 32.23 -4.58 -22.01
N GLU A 201 32.53 -3.66 -22.90
CA GLU A 201 31.99 -2.31 -22.95
C GLU A 201 31.69 -1.93 -24.39
N PHE A 202 30.49 -1.40 -24.64
CA PHE A 202 30.09 -0.92 -25.97
C PHE A 202 28.88 -0.01 -25.91
N THR A 203 28.66 0.77 -26.98
CA THR A 203 27.52 1.66 -27.11
C THR A 203 26.65 1.26 -28.30
N VAL A 204 25.35 1.20 -28.11
CA VAL A 204 24.34 0.98 -29.16
C VAL A 204 23.62 2.29 -29.46
N LYS A 205 23.60 2.68 -30.75
CA LYS A 205 22.92 3.88 -31.26
C LYS A 205 21.98 3.50 -32.40
N THR A 206 20.68 3.66 -32.21
CA THR A 206 19.67 3.32 -33.22
C THR A 206 18.49 4.30 -33.17
N ALA A 207 17.65 4.31 -34.20
CA ALA A 207 16.34 4.92 -34.15
C ALA A 207 15.31 3.85 -33.69
N LEU A 208 14.53 4.12 -32.65
CA LEU A 208 13.50 3.21 -32.18
C LEU A 208 12.14 3.56 -32.74
N VAL A 209 11.51 2.62 -33.44
CA VAL A 209 10.17 2.78 -34.03
C VAL A 209 9.19 1.77 -33.45
N ARG A 210 7.94 2.18 -33.28
CA ARG A 210 6.88 1.28 -32.82
C ARG A 210 6.48 0.31 -33.95
N ALA A 211 6.44 -0.98 -33.65
CA ALA A 211 6.02 -2.07 -34.52
C ALA A 211 4.96 -2.93 -33.82
N GLY A 212 3.72 -2.51 -33.88
CA GLY A 212 2.61 -3.14 -33.16
C GLY A 212 2.73 -2.97 -31.65
N GLU A 213 2.82 -4.07 -30.90
CA GLU A 213 3.02 -4.09 -29.45
C GLU A 213 4.50 -3.95 -29.04
N LYS A 214 5.43 -4.05 -30.01
CA LYS A 214 6.88 -4.00 -29.81
C LYS A 214 7.47 -2.68 -30.31
N TYR A 215 8.73 -2.48 -29.97
CA TYR A 215 9.61 -1.50 -30.61
C TYR A 215 10.70 -2.25 -31.38
N ALA A 216 11.13 -1.72 -32.49
CA ALA A 216 12.25 -2.25 -33.27
C ALA A 216 13.25 -1.13 -33.54
N SER A 217 14.51 -1.46 -33.63
CA SER A 217 15.53 -0.50 -34.05
C SER A 217 15.61 -0.38 -35.56
N ARG A 218 16.07 0.78 -35.98
CA ARG A 218 16.40 1.12 -37.38
C ARG A 218 17.74 1.82 -37.39
N PRO A 219 18.49 1.74 -38.49
CA PRO A 219 19.68 2.55 -38.65
C PRO A 219 19.38 4.04 -38.41
N PRO A 220 20.29 4.78 -37.77
CA PRO A 220 20.16 6.23 -37.65
C PRO A 220 19.95 6.90 -39.01
N HIS A 221 18.97 7.77 -39.10
CA HIS A 221 18.70 8.56 -40.32
C HIS A 221 18.34 10.01 -39.97
N ALA A 222 18.46 10.92 -40.92
CA ALA A 222 18.18 12.33 -40.70
C ALA A 222 16.72 12.54 -40.24
N GLY A 223 16.53 13.28 -39.14
CA GLY A 223 15.24 13.55 -38.53
C GLY A 223 14.74 12.47 -37.57
N ALA A 224 15.42 11.33 -37.42
CA ALA A 224 15.06 10.32 -36.43
C ALA A 224 15.54 10.69 -35.03
N GLU A 225 14.69 10.42 -34.03
CA GLU A 225 15.10 10.49 -32.62
C GLU A 225 15.99 9.31 -32.25
N ILE A 226 17.28 9.58 -32.00
CA ILE A 226 18.28 8.55 -31.69
C ILE A 226 18.16 8.10 -30.26
N ALA A 227 18.07 6.79 -30.09
CA ALA A 227 18.24 6.08 -28.82
C ALA A 227 19.71 5.68 -28.66
N GLU A 228 20.27 5.92 -27.48
CA GLU A 228 21.67 5.62 -27.19
C GLU A 228 21.79 4.97 -25.82
N THR A 229 22.41 3.77 -25.76
CA THR A 229 22.64 3.00 -24.53
C THR A 229 24.08 2.51 -24.49
N TYR A 230 24.77 2.80 -23.40
CA TYR A 230 26.06 2.21 -23.06
C TYR A 230 25.84 0.96 -22.23
N PHE A 231 26.53 -0.13 -22.58
CA PHE A 231 26.51 -1.41 -21.86
C PHE A 231 27.89 -1.74 -21.34
N ARG A 232 27.91 -2.34 -20.15
CA ARG A 232 29.12 -2.84 -19.50
C ARG A 232 28.82 -4.19 -18.84
N SER A 233 29.49 -5.25 -19.26
CA SER A 233 29.40 -6.56 -18.62
C SER A 233 30.51 -6.74 -17.59
N SER A 234 30.24 -7.46 -16.51
CA SER A 234 31.27 -7.84 -15.54
C SER A 234 32.22 -8.85 -16.16
N ARG A 235 33.53 -8.80 -15.81
CA ARG A 235 34.52 -9.78 -16.27
C ARG A 235 34.63 -10.95 -15.28
N GLY A 236 34.71 -12.20 -15.80
CA GLY A 236 35.13 -13.38 -15.08
C GLY A 236 34.08 -14.00 -14.15
N ASP A 237 34.52 -14.96 -13.31
CA ASP A 237 33.69 -15.75 -12.42
C ASP A 237 32.98 -14.93 -11.31
N GLU A 238 33.45 -13.73 -11.01
CA GLU A 238 32.81 -12.81 -10.05
C GLU A 238 31.49 -12.22 -10.53
N ALA A 239 31.20 -12.34 -11.85
CA ALA A 239 30.01 -11.78 -12.49
C ALA A 239 28.82 -12.73 -12.52
N GLN A 240 28.96 -13.95 -12.03
CA GLN A 240 27.90 -14.95 -12.06
C GLN A 240 27.00 -14.79 -10.81
N ILE A 241 25.88 -14.12 -10.98
CA ILE A 241 24.85 -14.07 -9.94
C ILE A 241 24.16 -15.43 -9.93
N LYS A 242 24.40 -16.24 -8.88
CA LYS A 242 23.58 -17.41 -8.59
C LYS A 242 22.25 -16.95 -8.06
N ILE A 243 21.19 -17.02 -8.85
CA ILE A 243 19.83 -16.86 -8.35
C ILE A 243 19.51 -18.10 -7.51
N GLY A 244 19.20 -17.86 -6.24
CA GLY A 244 19.00 -18.92 -5.24
C GLY A 244 17.95 -19.96 -5.65
N ASN A 245 18.16 -21.17 -5.20
CA ASN A 245 17.57 -22.47 -5.55
C ASN A 245 16.04 -22.64 -5.30
N LYS A 246 15.19 -21.66 -5.54
CA LYS A 246 13.75 -21.76 -5.20
C LYS A 246 12.75 -21.35 -6.29
N LEU A 247 13.21 -20.99 -7.46
CA LEU A 247 12.35 -20.92 -8.64
C LEU A 247 12.66 -22.17 -9.47
N GLU A 248 11.65 -22.99 -9.69
CA GLU A 248 11.67 -24.12 -10.63
C GLU A 248 11.88 -23.59 -12.05
N THR A 249 13.10 -23.17 -12.35
CA THR A 249 13.57 -23.01 -13.72
C THR A 249 14.43 -24.23 -14.05
N PRO A 250 14.20 -24.91 -15.19
CA PRO A 250 14.92 -26.15 -15.54
C PRO A 250 16.42 -25.96 -15.78
N HIS A 251 16.96 -24.77 -15.60
CA HIS A 251 18.37 -24.47 -15.80
C HIS A 251 18.96 -23.77 -14.56
N VAL A 252 19.76 -24.51 -13.81
CA VAL A 252 20.78 -23.93 -12.92
C VAL A 252 21.84 -23.31 -13.85
N GLY A 253 21.56 -22.11 -14.37
CA GLY A 253 22.40 -21.39 -15.30
C GLY A 253 23.17 -20.27 -14.59
N CYS A 254 24.42 -20.12 -14.94
CA CYS A 254 25.18 -18.93 -14.63
C CYS A 254 24.63 -17.78 -15.51
N TYR A 255 24.04 -16.76 -14.88
CA TYR A 255 23.53 -15.57 -15.60
C TYR A 255 24.62 -14.50 -15.62
N ALA A 256 24.79 -13.84 -16.79
CA ALA A 256 25.63 -12.66 -16.88
C ALA A 256 24.88 -11.43 -16.39
N ALA A 257 25.51 -10.69 -15.50
CA ALA A 257 25.03 -9.37 -15.08
C ALA A 257 25.60 -8.29 -15.99
N VAL A 258 24.72 -7.42 -16.52
CA VAL A 258 25.09 -6.33 -17.41
C VAL A 258 24.56 -5.01 -16.86
N GLU A 259 25.44 -4.04 -16.69
CA GLU A 259 25.06 -2.65 -16.43
C GLU A 259 24.67 -1.98 -17.75
N ALA A 260 23.61 -1.18 -17.72
CA ALA A 260 23.17 -0.39 -18.87
C ALA A 260 22.94 1.07 -18.43
N GLU A 261 23.59 2.00 -19.13
CA GLU A 261 23.41 3.43 -18.94
C GLU A 261 22.72 4.03 -20.18
N PRO A 262 21.40 4.24 -20.15
CA PRO A 262 20.69 4.86 -21.26
C PRO A 262 20.91 6.38 -21.24
N LEU A 263 21.60 6.91 -22.24
CA LEU A 263 21.82 8.34 -22.45
C LEU A 263 20.56 9.06 -22.94
N THR A 264 19.60 8.31 -23.44
CA THR A 264 18.25 8.74 -23.84
C THR A 264 17.20 7.96 -23.06
N GLY A 265 15.91 8.27 -23.24
CA GLY A 265 14.83 7.64 -22.45
C GLY A 265 13.66 7.18 -23.33
N LYS A 266 13.92 6.37 -24.36
CA LYS A 266 12.86 5.84 -25.22
C LYS A 266 12.20 4.61 -24.65
N THR A 267 10.93 4.38 -24.98
CA THR A 267 10.16 3.21 -24.52
C THR A 267 10.86 1.91 -24.94
N HIS A 268 11.01 0.97 -24.00
CA HIS A 268 11.67 -0.32 -24.16
C HIS A 268 13.14 -0.26 -24.65
N GLN A 269 13.80 0.91 -24.57
CA GLN A 269 15.10 1.16 -25.18
C GLN A 269 16.15 0.10 -24.81
N ILE A 270 16.40 -0.14 -23.52
CA ILE A 270 17.39 -1.11 -23.04
C ILE A 270 17.03 -2.52 -23.52
N ARG A 271 15.75 -2.88 -23.45
CA ARG A 271 15.22 -4.19 -23.83
C ARG A 271 15.46 -4.50 -25.31
N VAL A 272 15.18 -3.52 -26.20
CA VAL A 272 15.43 -3.63 -27.65
C VAL A 272 16.92 -3.71 -27.93
N HIS A 273 17.72 -2.79 -27.38
CA HIS A 273 19.16 -2.74 -27.63
C HIS A 273 19.88 -4.02 -27.16
N ALA A 274 19.51 -4.57 -25.97
CA ALA A 274 20.05 -5.82 -25.47
C ALA A 274 19.69 -7.00 -26.40
N ALA A 275 18.42 -7.11 -26.81
CA ALA A 275 17.95 -8.19 -27.69
C ALA A 275 18.65 -8.17 -29.05
N GLU A 276 18.77 -7.01 -29.68
CA GLU A 276 19.43 -6.86 -30.99
C GLU A 276 20.95 -7.02 -30.93
N SER A 277 21.53 -6.80 -29.75
CA SER A 277 22.95 -7.10 -29.50
C SER A 277 23.22 -8.57 -29.18
N GLY A 278 22.19 -9.44 -29.21
CA GLY A 278 22.30 -10.89 -29.05
C GLY A 278 22.19 -11.41 -27.62
N PHE A 279 21.97 -10.53 -26.63
CA PHE A 279 21.80 -10.90 -25.22
C PHE A 279 20.48 -10.36 -24.64
N PRO A 280 19.31 -10.82 -25.10
CA PRO A 280 18.02 -10.37 -24.60
C PRO A 280 17.93 -10.51 -23.09
N VAL A 281 17.18 -9.63 -22.45
CA VAL A 281 16.97 -9.65 -21.01
C VAL A 281 16.25 -10.94 -20.59
N LEU A 282 16.75 -11.63 -19.58
CA LEU A 282 16.11 -12.82 -19.00
C LEU A 282 14.67 -12.49 -18.59
N GLY A 283 13.72 -13.34 -18.97
CA GLY A 283 12.29 -13.15 -18.71
C GLY A 283 11.57 -12.24 -19.70
N ASP A 284 12.30 -11.57 -20.61
CA ASP A 284 11.70 -10.68 -21.61
C ASP A 284 11.29 -11.44 -22.88
N THR A 285 10.25 -12.25 -22.77
CA THR A 285 9.72 -13.04 -23.89
C THR A 285 9.22 -12.19 -25.06
N LEU A 286 8.88 -10.90 -24.79
CA LEU A 286 8.49 -9.97 -25.85
C LEU A 286 9.65 -9.72 -26.85
N TYR A 287 10.89 -9.72 -26.37
CA TYR A 287 12.10 -9.49 -27.15
C TYR A 287 13.01 -10.72 -27.28
N GLY A 288 12.47 -11.93 -27.08
CA GLY A 288 13.19 -13.18 -27.30
C GLY A 288 14.06 -13.66 -26.14
N GLY A 289 13.89 -13.08 -24.96
CA GLY A 289 14.50 -13.57 -23.72
C GLY A 289 13.90 -14.91 -23.28
N THR A 290 14.70 -15.74 -22.64
CA THR A 290 14.27 -16.99 -22.05
C THR A 290 13.20 -16.74 -21.00
N PRO A 291 12.07 -17.49 -20.97
CA PRO A 291 11.01 -17.31 -19.99
C PRO A 291 11.53 -17.45 -18.55
N ALA A 292 11.12 -16.53 -17.68
CA ALA A 292 11.45 -16.52 -16.27
C ALA A 292 10.34 -15.86 -15.46
N ALA A 293 10.45 -15.84 -14.12
CA ALA A 293 9.44 -15.32 -13.22
C ALA A 293 9.10 -13.83 -13.44
N ARG A 294 10.03 -13.07 -14.03
CA ARG A 294 9.89 -11.63 -14.35
C ARG A 294 10.89 -11.23 -15.43
N VAL A 295 10.73 -10.04 -15.98
CA VAL A 295 11.82 -9.38 -16.74
C VAL A 295 12.88 -8.92 -15.75
N PHE A 296 14.11 -9.42 -15.89
CA PHE A 296 15.23 -9.15 -14.99
C PHE A 296 15.95 -7.86 -15.40
N LEU A 297 15.21 -6.73 -15.34
CA LEU A 297 15.68 -5.38 -15.60
C LEU A 297 15.31 -4.49 -14.40
N HIS A 298 16.32 -3.78 -13.88
CA HIS A 298 16.20 -3.00 -12.65
C HIS A 298 16.92 -1.64 -12.78
N ALA A 299 16.22 -0.54 -12.52
CA ALA A 299 16.77 0.81 -12.42
C ALA A 299 17.47 0.95 -11.05
N ALA A 300 18.78 0.67 -11.02
CA ALA A 300 19.54 0.56 -9.77
C ALA A 300 19.90 1.94 -9.20
N GLU A 301 20.14 2.94 -10.06
CA GLU A 301 20.62 4.25 -9.65
C GLU A 301 20.08 5.37 -10.55
N ILE A 302 19.82 6.52 -9.92
CA ILE A 302 19.56 7.78 -10.62
C ILE A 302 20.32 8.92 -9.94
N SER A 303 21.01 9.76 -10.73
CA SER A 303 21.78 10.91 -10.25
C SER A 303 21.41 12.18 -11.02
N PHE A 304 21.25 13.28 -10.31
CA PHE A 304 20.90 14.59 -10.86
C PHE A 304 21.27 15.71 -9.88
N ALA A 305 21.20 16.98 -10.32
CA ALA A 305 21.33 18.12 -9.40
C ALA A 305 20.00 18.36 -8.66
N HIS A 306 20.04 18.44 -7.34
CA HIS A 306 18.84 18.67 -6.53
C HIS A 306 18.17 20.00 -6.92
N PRO A 307 16.84 20.02 -7.19
CA PRO A 307 16.17 21.16 -7.81
C PRO A 307 16.19 22.45 -6.98
N ALA A 308 16.32 22.35 -5.67
CA ALA A 308 16.37 23.52 -4.78
C ALA A 308 17.80 23.96 -4.43
N THR A 309 18.71 23.00 -4.22
CA THR A 309 20.08 23.33 -3.75
C THR A 309 21.12 23.37 -4.86
N GLY A 310 20.83 22.75 -6.03
CA GLY A 310 21.78 22.58 -7.11
C GLY A 310 22.86 21.52 -6.84
N GLU A 311 22.94 20.98 -5.64
CA GLU A 311 23.94 19.97 -5.27
C GLU A 311 23.66 18.63 -5.95
N PRO A 312 24.70 17.88 -6.35
CA PRO A 312 24.54 16.56 -6.94
C PRO A 312 23.98 15.57 -5.90
N VAL A 313 22.91 14.88 -6.27
CA VAL A 313 22.30 13.82 -5.44
C VAL A 313 22.22 12.52 -6.22
N THR A 314 22.38 11.41 -5.51
CA THR A 314 22.28 10.06 -6.08
C THR A 314 21.38 9.20 -5.21
N PHE A 315 20.42 8.55 -5.84
CA PHE A 315 19.50 7.63 -5.16
C PHE A 315 19.68 6.23 -5.72
N HIS A 316 19.67 5.25 -4.82
CA HIS A 316 19.85 3.84 -5.14
C HIS A 316 18.62 3.03 -4.73
N ALA A 317 18.24 2.08 -5.58
CA ALA A 317 17.34 1.00 -5.24
C ALA A 317 18.11 -0.33 -5.34
N PRO A 318 18.25 -1.10 -4.27
CA PRO A 318 18.96 -2.38 -4.35
C PRO A 318 18.18 -3.37 -5.24
N ALA A 319 18.86 -4.01 -6.18
CA ALA A 319 18.29 -5.07 -6.99
C ALA A 319 18.10 -6.32 -6.14
N ASN A 320 16.88 -6.83 -6.07
CA ASN A 320 16.57 -8.13 -5.47
C ASN A 320 15.88 -8.99 -6.53
N PHE A 321 16.68 -9.72 -7.26
CA PHE A 321 16.20 -10.62 -8.31
C PHE A 321 15.71 -11.98 -7.79
N ASP A 322 16.05 -12.32 -6.55
CA ASP A 322 15.57 -13.55 -5.89
C ASP A 322 14.16 -13.39 -5.29
N ALA A 323 13.68 -12.15 -5.15
CA ALA A 323 12.36 -11.92 -4.62
C ALA A 323 11.27 -12.33 -5.62
N ASP A 324 10.31 -13.11 -5.16
CA ASP A 324 9.08 -13.38 -5.91
C ASP A 324 8.37 -12.06 -6.23
N PRO A 325 8.09 -11.74 -7.50
CA PRO A 325 7.49 -10.47 -7.92
C PRO A 325 6.16 -10.16 -7.23
N ARG A 326 5.37 -11.20 -6.90
CA ARG A 326 4.09 -11.08 -6.19
C ARG A 326 4.29 -10.46 -4.81
N PHE A 327 5.30 -10.96 -4.07
CA PHE A 327 5.61 -10.44 -2.74
C PHE A 327 6.32 -9.10 -2.77
N ALA A 328 7.14 -8.85 -3.79
CA ALA A 328 7.75 -7.54 -4.00
C ALA A 328 6.69 -6.44 -4.17
N LEU A 329 5.61 -6.71 -4.91
CA LEU A 329 4.48 -5.78 -5.04
C LEU A 329 3.81 -5.53 -3.67
N ARG A 330 3.42 -6.59 -2.95
CA ARG A 330 2.75 -6.45 -1.65
C ARG A 330 3.66 -5.75 -0.62
N ALA A 331 4.93 -6.09 -0.58
CA ALA A 331 5.90 -5.45 0.31
C ALA A 331 6.14 -3.97 0.00
N ALA A 332 5.99 -3.54 -1.25
CA ALA A 332 6.09 -2.13 -1.64
C ALA A 332 4.90 -1.28 -1.17
N LEU A 333 3.71 -1.91 -1.01
CA LEU A 333 2.45 -1.26 -0.69
C LEU A 333 2.09 -1.30 0.79
N ILE A 334 2.42 -2.41 1.46
CA ILE A 334 1.86 -2.80 2.76
C ILE A 334 2.96 -2.74 3.81
N ASP A 335 2.80 -1.81 4.77
CA ASP A 335 3.64 -1.82 5.98
C ASP A 335 3.13 -2.93 6.93
N PRO A 336 3.94 -3.97 7.19
CA PRO A 336 3.53 -5.08 8.04
C PRO A 336 3.32 -4.67 9.51
N LYS A 337 3.73 -3.47 9.92
CA LYS A 337 3.48 -2.91 11.26
C LYS A 337 2.08 -2.31 11.39
N GLU A 338 1.46 -1.96 10.25
CA GLU A 338 0.14 -1.34 10.20
C GLU A 338 -0.93 -2.26 9.59
N THR A 339 -0.51 -3.27 8.80
CA THR A 339 -1.44 -4.12 8.07
C THR A 339 -0.89 -5.54 7.98
N ASP A 340 -1.59 -6.48 8.60
CA ASP A 340 -1.29 -7.92 8.55
C ASP A 340 -2.40 -8.73 7.85
N ALA A 341 -3.36 -8.04 7.21
CA ALA A 341 -4.45 -8.64 6.44
C ALA A 341 -4.47 -8.09 5.02
N PHE A 342 -4.19 -8.95 4.02
CA PHE A 342 -4.10 -8.57 2.61
C PHE A 342 -4.17 -9.78 1.68
N ARG A 343 -4.45 -9.53 0.39
CA ARG A 343 -4.47 -10.55 -0.66
C ARG A 343 -3.04 -10.96 -1.02
N VAL A 344 -2.72 -12.24 -0.84
CA VAL A 344 -1.40 -12.83 -1.13
C VAL A 344 -1.33 -13.39 -2.55
N ILE A 345 -2.37 -14.11 -2.98
CA ILE A 345 -2.55 -14.62 -4.34
C ILE A 345 -3.89 -14.14 -4.88
N HIS A 346 -3.89 -13.56 -6.08
CA HIS A 346 -5.06 -13.08 -6.78
C HIS A 346 -5.21 -13.72 -8.16
N GLY A 347 -5.65 -14.94 -8.17
CA GLY A 347 -6.07 -15.67 -9.37
C GLY A 347 -5.02 -15.67 -10.49
N ALA A 348 -5.49 -15.48 -11.71
CA ALA A 348 -4.69 -15.51 -12.93
C ALA A 348 -3.61 -14.41 -12.96
N SER A 349 -3.83 -13.29 -12.27
CA SER A 349 -2.86 -12.18 -12.19
C SER A 349 -1.57 -12.57 -11.45
N ASP A 350 -1.63 -13.56 -10.56
CA ASP A 350 -0.49 -14.12 -9.84
C ASP A 350 -0.12 -15.53 -10.32
N GLY A 351 -0.60 -15.95 -11.51
CA GLY A 351 -0.27 -17.24 -12.11
C GLY A 351 -1.08 -18.43 -11.57
N TRP A 352 -2.15 -18.18 -10.80
CA TRP A 352 -2.99 -19.20 -10.18
C TRP A 352 -4.48 -19.04 -10.55
N PRO A 353 -4.90 -19.24 -11.80
CA PRO A 353 -6.29 -19.02 -12.22
C PRO A 353 -7.31 -19.71 -11.30
N GLY A 354 -8.30 -18.94 -10.82
CA GLY A 354 -9.38 -19.43 -9.97
C GLY A 354 -8.99 -19.79 -8.54
N TRP A 355 -7.77 -19.44 -8.09
CA TRP A 355 -7.32 -19.65 -6.72
C TRP A 355 -6.88 -18.35 -6.07
N TYR A 356 -7.37 -18.10 -4.86
CA TYR A 356 -7.13 -16.88 -4.10
C TYR A 356 -6.63 -17.22 -2.71
N VAL A 357 -5.65 -16.46 -2.20
CA VAL A 357 -5.13 -16.61 -0.83
C VAL A 357 -5.02 -15.25 -0.16
N GLU A 358 -5.55 -15.17 1.05
CA GLU A 358 -5.47 -14.01 1.93
C GLU A 358 -4.63 -14.34 3.17
N ARG A 359 -3.79 -13.40 3.58
CA ARG A 359 -3.26 -13.37 4.93
C ARG A 359 -4.25 -12.68 5.84
N LEU A 360 -4.54 -13.26 6.99
CA LEU A 360 -5.45 -12.73 8.02
C LEU A 360 -4.73 -12.84 9.38
N GLY A 361 -3.84 -11.89 9.66
CA GLY A 361 -2.98 -11.90 10.83
C GLY A 361 -2.03 -13.11 10.85
N LYS A 362 -2.32 -14.05 11.76
CA LYS A 362 -1.54 -15.30 11.93
C LYS A 362 -2.11 -16.50 11.17
N PHE A 363 -3.10 -16.29 10.29
CA PHE A 363 -3.76 -17.35 9.53
C PHE A 363 -3.76 -17.02 8.04
N LEU A 364 -3.90 -18.07 7.22
CA LEU A 364 -4.14 -17.94 5.79
C LEU A 364 -5.54 -18.45 5.46
N LEU A 365 -6.22 -17.75 4.56
CA LEU A 365 -7.48 -18.18 3.97
C LEU A 365 -7.29 -18.41 2.48
N SER A 366 -7.36 -19.66 2.07
CA SER A 366 -7.36 -20.10 0.68
C SER A 366 -8.80 -20.25 0.16
N GLN A 367 -9.05 -19.84 -1.08
CA GLN A 367 -10.38 -19.87 -1.68
C GLN A 367 -10.30 -20.33 -3.14
N SER A 368 -11.16 -21.26 -3.58
CA SER A 368 -11.37 -21.66 -4.97
C SER A 368 -12.74 -22.32 -5.16
N GLU A 369 -13.18 -22.51 -6.42
CA GLU A 369 -14.45 -23.21 -6.73
C GLU A 369 -14.34 -24.73 -6.50
N GLN A 370 -13.12 -25.27 -6.46
CA GLN A 370 -12.83 -26.71 -6.31
C GLN A 370 -11.95 -26.96 -5.08
N PRO A 371 -11.91 -28.19 -4.56
CA PRO A 371 -10.94 -28.60 -3.55
C PRO A 371 -9.49 -28.31 -3.97
N LEU A 372 -8.62 -28.07 -2.99
CA LEU A 372 -7.19 -27.79 -3.24
C LEU A 372 -6.51 -28.94 -4.00
N ARG A 373 -5.82 -28.61 -5.10
CA ARG A 373 -4.92 -29.50 -5.82
C ARG A 373 -3.59 -29.64 -5.06
N ALA A 374 -2.79 -30.64 -5.45
CA ALA A 374 -1.49 -30.92 -4.80
C ALA A 374 -0.56 -29.68 -4.82
N GLU A 375 -0.40 -29.04 -5.98
CA GLU A 375 0.46 -27.87 -6.16
C GLU A 375 -0.01 -26.68 -5.31
N GLN A 376 -1.35 -26.51 -5.18
CA GLN A 376 -1.92 -25.47 -4.33
C GLN A 376 -1.68 -25.74 -2.84
N ARG A 377 -1.67 -27.03 -2.41
CA ARG A 377 -1.35 -27.40 -1.03
C ARG A 377 0.11 -27.14 -0.70
N GLU A 378 1.02 -27.49 -1.62
CA GLU A 378 2.46 -27.22 -1.49
C GLU A 378 2.72 -25.71 -1.40
N GLU A 379 2.14 -24.92 -2.30
CA GLU A 379 2.27 -23.47 -2.28
C GLU A 379 1.68 -22.88 -0.99
N LEU A 380 0.51 -23.36 -0.55
CA LEU A 380 -0.10 -22.90 0.70
C LEU A 380 0.78 -23.20 1.91
N ALA A 381 1.44 -24.36 1.94
CA ALA A 381 2.40 -24.72 2.98
C ALA A 381 3.65 -23.81 2.93
N ARG A 382 4.15 -23.50 1.72
CA ARG A 382 5.25 -22.54 1.53
C ARG A 382 4.88 -21.15 2.04
N LEU A 383 3.67 -20.68 1.73
CA LEU A 383 3.14 -19.40 2.20
C LEU A 383 2.98 -19.38 3.71
N ALA A 384 2.47 -20.45 4.31
CA ALA A 384 2.34 -20.57 5.76
C ALA A 384 3.70 -20.41 6.46
N LYS A 385 4.74 -21.04 5.93
CA LYS A 385 6.11 -20.87 6.42
C LYS A 385 6.63 -19.44 6.22
N LEU A 386 6.43 -18.86 5.03
CA LEU A 386 6.89 -17.51 4.69
C LEU A 386 6.31 -16.44 5.63
N PHE A 387 5.01 -16.53 5.91
CA PHE A 387 4.30 -15.57 6.77
C PHE A 387 4.26 -15.98 8.24
N SER A 388 4.93 -17.08 8.62
CA SER A 388 4.88 -17.65 9.97
C SER A 388 3.42 -17.83 10.44
N ALA A 389 2.56 -18.31 9.54
CA ALA A 389 1.16 -18.54 9.83
C ALA A 389 1.01 -19.78 10.73
N ARG A 390 0.15 -19.68 11.75
CA ARG A 390 -0.15 -20.78 12.68
C ARG A 390 -1.01 -21.85 12.01
N GLY A 391 -1.91 -21.44 11.11
CA GLY A 391 -2.79 -22.35 10.39
C GLY A 391 -3.26 -21.76 9.06
N ALA A 392 -3.69 -22.65 8.18
CA ALA A 392 -4.30 -22.28 6.92
C ALA A 392 -5.66 -22.98 6.73
N TYR A 393 -6.60 -22.22 6.23
CA TYR A 393 -7.96 -22.63 5.98
C TYR A 393 -8.24 -22.61 4.49
N HIS A 394 -9.12 -23.50 4.04
CA HIS A 394 -9.62 -23.50 2.67
C HIS A 394 -11.13 -23.39 2.65
N LYS A 395 -11.61 -22.56 1.73
CA LYS A 395 -13.02 -22.35 1.48
C LYS A 395 -13.37 -22.64 0.03
N ILE A 396 -14.36 -23.49 -0.18
CA ILE A 396 -14.93 -23.75 -1.51
C ILE A 396 -15.99 -22.67 -1.79
N LEU A 397 -15.80 -21.93 -2.89
CA LEU A 397 -16.71 -20.88 -3.35
C LEU A 397 -17.90 -21.54 -4.06
N SER A 398 -19.03 -21.71 -3.37
CA SER A 398 -20.25 -22.26 -3.94
C SER A 398 -21.10 -21.17 -4.57
N ARG A 399 -21.57 -21.38 -5.80
CA ARG A 399 -22.60 -20.52 -6.43
C ARG A 399 -23.98 -20.68 -5.79
N GLN A 400 -24.21 -21.74 -4.98
CA GLN A 400 -25.49 -22.06 -4.34
C GLN A 400 -25.46 -21.79 -2.82
N VAL A 401 -24.94 -20.63 -2.40
CA VAL A 401 -24.79 -20.25 -0.97
C VAL A 401 -26.06 -20.44 -0.15
N ARG A 402 -27.24 -20.33 -0.75
CA ARG A 402 -28.54 -20.46 -0.05
C ARG A 402 -28.91 -21.88 0.35
N ARG A 403 -28.26 -22.88 -0.22
CA ARG A 403 -28.54 -24.30 0.06
C ARG A 403 -27.50 -24.94 0.98
N THR A 404 -26.44 -24.19 1.34
CA THR A 404 -25.38 -24.66 2.23
C THR A 404 -25.64 -24.21 3.68
N THR A 405 -25.37 -25.09 4.62
CA THR A 405 -25.37 -24.74 6.05
C THR A 405 -24.22 -23.78 6.37
N ALA A 406 -24.31 -23.06 7.50
CA ALA A 406 -23.21 -22.18 7.92
C ALA A 406 -21.88 -22.95 8.10
N ALA A 407 -21.94 -24.19 8.58
CA ALA A 407 -20.76 -25.04 8.74
C ALA A 407 -20.12 -25.41 7.38
N GLU A 408 -20.92 -25.78 6.37
CA GLU A 408 -20.43 -26.09 5.02
C GLU A 408 -19.90 -24.84 4.29
N ALA A 409 -20.49 -23.67 4.56
CA ALA A 409 -20.06 -22.41 3.98
C ALA A 409 -18.81 -21.84 4.68
N SER A 410 -18.47 -22.32 5.87
CA SER A 410 -17.31 -21.87 6.64
C SER A 410 -16.00 -22.46 6.10
N PRO A 411 -14.88 -21.71 6.15
CA PRO A 411 -13.57 -22.23 5.82
C PRO A 411 -13.19 -23.43 6.68
N GLN A 412 -12.58 -24.45 6.10
CA GLN A 412 -12.12 -25.67 6.80
C GLN A 412 -10.61 -25.61 7.01
N LEU A 413 -10.14 -26.03 8.19
CA LEU A 413 -8.70 -26.13 8.49
C LEU A 413 -8.05 -27.19 7.58
N VAL A 414 -6.98 -26.80 6.87
CA VAL A 414 -6.24 -27.69 5.95
C VAL A 414 -4.77 -27.84 6.31
N LEU A 415 -4.23 -26.97 7.16
CA LEU A 415 -2.83 -27.01 7.60
C LEU A 415 -2.69 -26.32 8.97
N GLY A 416 -1.85 -26.87 9.85
CA GLY A 416 -1.43 -26.26 11.12
C GLY A 416 -2.49 -26.27 12.21
N GLU A 417 -2.51 -25.23 13.03
CA GLU A 417 -3.36 -25.11 14.22
C GLU A 417 -4.70 -24.43 13.90
N ALA A 418 -5.74 -24.82 14.63
CA ALA A 418 -7.04 -24.17 14.54
C ALA A 418 -6.97 -22.73 15.08
N ALA A 419 -7.66 -21.83 14.38
CA ALA A 419 -7.86 -20.49 14.86
C ALA A 419 -8.84 -20.48 16.05
N PRO A 420 -8.71 -19.55 17.01
CA PRO A 420 -9.78 -19.27 17.96
C PRO A 420 -11.08 -18.92 17.22
N ASP A 421 -12.22 -19.10 17.89
CA ASP A 421 -13.52 -18.70 17.34
C ASP A 421 -13.53 -17.24 16.86
N ARG A 422 -12.76 -16.41 17.54
CA ARG A 422 -12.50 -15.01 17.18
C ARG A 422 -11.02 -14.69 17.32
N PHE A 423 -10.49 -14.02 16.31
CA PHE A 423 -9.11 -13.57 16.30
C PHE A 423 -9.02 -12.16 15.71
N GLU A 424 -7.94 -11.47 16.00
CA GLU A 424 -7.75 -10.08 15.57
C GLU A 424 -6.80 -10.00 14.38
N ILE A 425 -7.10 -9.04 13.50
CA ILE A 425 -6.20 -8.58 12.45
C ILE A 425 -6.02 -7.05 12.56
N CYS A 426 -4.95 -6.56 11.93
CA CYS A 426 -4.70 -5.13 11.78
C CYS A 426 -4.75 -4.72 10.31
N GLU A 427 -5.45 -3.62 10.01
CA GLU A 427 -5.49 -3.01 8.69
C GLU A 427 -5.40 -1.48 8.82
N ASN A 428 -4.35 -0.87 8.24
CA ASN A 428 -4.07 0.57 8.35
C ASN A 428 -4.06 1.07 9.82
N GLY A 429 -3.52 0.27 10.74
CA GLY A 429 -3.49 0.59 12.17
C GLY A 429 -4.83 0.43 12.91
N ILE A 430 -5.88 -0.03 12.24
CA ILE A 430 -7.19 -0.34 12.82
C ILE A 430 -7.31 -1.83 13.05
N ARG A 431 -7.76 -2.24 14.23
CA ARG A 431 -7.96 -3.65 14.59
C ARG A 431 -9.38 -4.09 14.27
N TYR A 432 -9.50 -5.29 13.73
CA TYR A 432 -10.78 -5.93 13.43
C TYR A 432 -10.81 -7.36 13.97
N GLU A 433 -11.95 -7.75 14.54
CA GLU A 433 -12.23 -9.12 14.91
C GLU A 433 -12.66 -9.90 13.67
N LEU A 434 -12.09 -11.08 13.47
CA LEU A 434 -12.46 -12.05 12.44
C LEU A 434 -12.81 -13.41 13.06
N GLY A 435 -13.50 -14.26 12.27
CA GLY A 435 -13.80 -15.63 12.65
C GLY A 435 -14.04 -16.51 11.42
N PHE A 436 -13.67 -17.80 11.52
CA PHE A 436 -13.89 -18.76 10.45
C PHE A 436 -15.18 -19.60 10.61
N ASN A 437 -15.84 -19.50 11.74
CA ASN A 437 -17.05 -20.29 12.06
C ASN A 437 -18.37 -19.56 11.74
N GLU A 438 -18.30 -18.42 11.07
CA GLU A 438 -19.44 -17.51 10.86
C GLU A 438 -20.18 -17.72 9.52
N GLY A 439 -19.83 -18.78 8.80
CA GLY A 439 -20.43 -19.13 7.50
C GLY A 439 -19.68 -18.49 6.34
N TYR A 440 -20.42 -17.81 5.44
CA TYR A 440 -19.85 -17.31 4.19
C TYR A 440 -18.82 -16.20 4.38
N SER A 441 -18.95 -15.39 5.39
CA SER A 441 -18.13 -14.18 5.61
C SER A 441 -17.23 -14.32 6.84
N THR A 442 -15.99 -13.85 6.75
CA THR A 442 -14.99 -13.97 7.81
C THR A 442 -14.88 -12.74 8.71
N GLY A 443 -15.58 -11.65 8.40
CA GLY A 443 -15.65 -10.45 9.22
C GLY A 443 -15.18 -9.17 8.53
N LEU A 444 -14.36 -9.24 7.47
CA LEU A 444 -13.90 -8.06 6.72
C LEU A 444 -13.68 -8.41 5.24
N PHE A 445 -13.99 -7.49 4.33
CA PHE A 445 -13.69 -7.58 2.91
C PHE A 445 -12.42 -6.77 2.61
N LEU A 446 -11.31 -7.45 2.31
CA LEU A 446 -10.00 -6.81 2.16
C LEU A 446 -9.89 -5.93 0.91
N ASP A 447 -10.68 -6.17 -0.10
CA ASP A 447 -10.75 -5.37 -1.33
C ASP A 447 -11.25 -3.93 -1.09
N GLN A 448 -11.90 -3.67 0.05
CA GLN A 448 -12.32 -2.34 0.49
C GLN A 448 -11.26 -1.59 1.34
N ARG A 449 -10.04 -2.15 1.51
CA ARG A 449 -8.99 -1.59 2.39
C ARG A 449 -8.68 -0.12 2.06
N ASP A 450 -8.47 0.20 0.80
CA ASP A 450 -8.10 1.56 0.40
C ASP A 450 -9.30 2.53 0.53
N ASN A 451 -10.53 2.05 0.39
CA ASN A 451 -11.72 2.85 0.68
C ASN A 451 -11.88 3.09 2.18
N ARG A 452 -11.64 2.09 3.04
CA ARG A 452 -11.62 2.29 4.51
C ARG A 452 -10.55 3.30 4.92
N ARG A 453 -9.36 3.25 4.28
CA ARG A 453 -8.32 4.25 4.50
C ARG A 453 -8.80 5.67 4.17
N ARG A 454 -9.57 5.87 3.10
CA ARG A 454 -10.15 7.18 2.75
C ARG A 454 -11.07 7.72 3.82
N PHE A 455 -11.86 6.87 4.46
CA PHE A 455 -12.65 7.27 5.64
C PHE A 455 -11.77 7.62 6.84
N LEU A 456 -10.65 6.92 7.03
CA LEU A 456 -9.72 7.13 8.14
C LEU A 456 -8.90 8.43 7.97
N THR A 457 -8.41 8.71 6.77
CA THR A 457 -7.53 9.86 6.49
C THR A 457 -8.28 11.11 6.04
N GLY A 458 -9.53 10.98 5.66
CA GLY A 458 -10.30 12.08 5.08
C GLY A 458 -9.84 12.51 3.69
N HIS A 459 -8.95 11.74 3.03
CA HIS A 459 -8.39 12.04 1.71
C HIS A 459 -8.87 11.00 0.69
N ILE A 460 -9.65 11.45 -0.31
CA ILE A 460 -10.21 10.59 -1.36
C ILE A 460 -9.25 10.53 -2.55
N ALA A 461 -8.86 11.68 -3.08
CA ALA A 461 -7.99 11.83 -4.23
C ALA A 461 -7.23 13.16 -4.15
N ALA A 462 -6.33 13.41 -5.11
CA ALA A 462 -5.45 14.59 -5.12
C ALA A 462 -6.16 15.93 -4.79
N ASP A 463 -7.33 16.17 -5.40
CA ASP A 463 -8.10 17.40 -5.21
C ASP A 463 -9.44 17.14 -4.51
N PHE A 464 -9.59 15.99 -3.86
CA PHE A 464 -10.85 15.55 -3.30
C PHE A 464 -10.68 15.08 -1.85
N THR A 465 -10.97 15.93 -0.89
CA THR A 465 -11.06 15.58 0.53
C THR A 465 -12.43 14.99 0.86
N LEU A 466 -12.54 14.10 1.82
CA LEU A 466 -13.81 13.50 2.24
C LEU A 466 -14.73 14.56 2.86
N LEU A 467 -14.18 15.40 3.71
CA LEU A 467 -14.89 16.47 4.40
C LEU A 467 -14.30 17.81 3.97
N LYS A 468 -15.15 18.79 3.71
CA LYS A 468 -14.69 20.19 3.61
C LYS A 468 -14.46 20.71 5.03
N PRO A 469 -13.46 21.59 5.25
CA PRO A 469 -13.38 22.34 6.49
C PRO A 469 -14.70 23.08 6.68
N GLN A 470 -15.50 22.65 7.62
CA GLN A 470 -16.75 23.30 8.02
C GLN A 470 -16.56 23.79 9.46
N ILE A 471 -17.50 24.52 9.94
CA ILE A 471 -17.58 25.16 11.26
C ILE A 471 -16.64 24.51 12.28
N PRO A 472 -15.74 25.29 12.93
CA PRO A 472 -14.94 24.81 14.04
C PRO A 472 -15.83 24.07 15.04
N ASP A 473 -15.39 22.91 15.54
CA ASP A 473 -16.06 22.05 16.53
C ASP A 473 -17.28 21.21 16.05
N ALA A 474 -17.71 21.31 14.79
CA ALA A 474 -18.76 20.43 14.27
C ALA A 474 -18.21 19.02 13.97
N ARG A 475 -18.70 18.02 14.71
CA ARG A 475 -18.37 16.61 14.50
C ARG A 475 -19.05 16.11 13.22
N PRO A 476 -18.30 15.61 12.19
CA PRO A 476 -18.91 15.13 10.96
C PRO A 476 -19.86 13.95 11.21
N GLU A 477 -20.97 13.91 10.48
CA GLU A 477 -21.96 12.82 10.53
C GLU A 477 -21.85 11.93 9.29
N ILE A 478 -21.71 10.62 9.49
CA ILE A 478 -21.55 9.64 8.41
C ILE A 478 -22.61 8.54 8.54
N LEU A 479 -23.33 8.29 7.46
CA LEU A 479 -24.25 7.17 7.32
C LEU A 479 -23.56 6.06 6.53
N ASN A 480 -23.40 4.89 7.14
CA ASN A 480 -22.89 3.68 6.52
C ASN A 480 -24.04 2.68 6.38
N THR A 481 -24.54 2.48 5.17
CA THR A 481 -25.58 1.48 4.86
C THR A 481 -24.94 0.17 4.44
N PHE A 482 -25.63 -0.94 4.69
CA PHE A 482 -25.07 -2.30 4.51
C PHE A 482 -23.77 -2.44 5.30
N ALA A 483 -23.81 -1.98 6.55
CA ALA A 483 -22.63 -1.72 7.34
C ALA A 483 -21.83 -2.98 7.71
N TYR A 484 -22.42 -4.17 7.58
CA TYR A 484 -21.81 -5.44 7.93
C TYR A 484 -21.17 -5.36 9.32
N THR A 485 -19.89 -5.66 9.50
CA THR A 485 -19.15 -5.52 10.77
C THR A 485 -18.65 -4.10 11.04
N CYS A 486 -19.24 -3.11 10.37
CA CYS A 486 -18.99 -1.66 10.52
C CYS A 486 -17.57 -1.20 10.16
N GLY A 487 -16.87 -1.84 9.24
CA GLY A 487 -15.50 -1.49 8.86
C GLY A 487 -15.30 -0.03 8.46
N PHE A 488 -16.16 0.54 7.63
CA PHE A 488 -16.14 1.97 7.27
C PHE A 488 -16.46 2.87 8.46
N SER A 489 -17.44 2.48 9.28
CA SER A 489 -17.85 3.25 10.45
C SER A 489 -16.74 3.34 11.50
N VAL A 490 -15.99 2.26 11.75
CA VAL A 490 -14.84 2.25 12.68
C VAL A 490 -13.76 3.21 12.19
N CYS A 491 -13.42 3.18 10.89
CA CYS A 491 -12.45 4.10 10.29
C CYS A 491 -12.90 5.56 10.43
N ALA A 492 -14.15 5.86 10.11
CA ALA A 492 -14.72 7.20 10.22
C ALA A 492 -14.79 7.70 11.67
N ALA A 493 -15.18 6.83 12.60
CA ALA A 493 -15.22 7.14 14.04
C ALA A 493 -13.81 7.40 14.59
N ARG A 494 -12.82 6.62 14.16
CA ARG A 494 -11.41 6.83 14.50
C ARG A 494 -10.88 8.17 13.99
N ALA A 495 -11.38 8.65 12.85
CA ALA A 495 -11.13 9.99 12.31
C ALA A 495 -11.94 11.12 12.99
N GLY A 496 -12.72 10.82 14.03
CA GLY A 496 -13.48 11.80 14.80
C GLY A 496 -14.94 11.98 14.37
N ALA A 497 -15.45 11.28 13.35
CA ALA A 497 -16.84 11.40 12.93
C ALA A 497 -17.82 10.69 13.89
N ARG A 498 -19.06 11.19 13.93
CA ARG A 498 -20.20 10.42 14.46
C ARG A 498 -20.76 9.55 13.35
N THR A 499 -20.97 8.26 13.62
CA THR A 499 -21.43 7.32 12.61
C THR A 499 -22.80 6.75 12.92
N THR A 500 -23.60 6.55 11.88
CA THR A 500 -24.83 5.75 11.90
C THR A 500 -24.61 4.53 11.01
N SER A 501 -24.57 3.34 11.60
CA SER A 501 -24.39 2.06 10.93
C SER A 501 -25.72 1.37 10.75
N LEU A 502 -26.13 1.10 9.51
CA LEU A 502 -27.39 0.47 9.15
C LEU A 502 -27.15 -0.89 8.49
N ASP A 503 -27.69 -1.96 9.05
CA ASP A 503 -27.59 -3.32 8.48
C ASP A 503 -28.83 -4.16 8.76
N LEU A 504 -29.10 -5.14 7.90
CA LEU A 504 -30.21 -6.08 8.03
C LEU A 504 -29.92 -7.22 9.05
N SER A 505 -28.69 -7.29 9.59
CA SER A 505 -28.25 -8.32 10.53
C SER A 505 -27.90 -7.74 11.89
N LYS A 506 -28.67 -8.07 12.91
CA LYS A 506 -28.33 -7.74 14.30
C LYS A 506 -26.99 -8.32 14.71
N LYS A 507 -26.68 -9.55 14.27
CA LYS A 507 -25.42 -10.24 14.54
C LYS A 507 -24.22 -9.43 14.04
N TYR A 508 -24.29 -8.90 12.84
CA TYR A 508 -23.21 -8.10 12.26
C TYR A 508 -23.07 -6.74 12.94
N LEU A 509 -24.16 -6.10 13.32
CA LEU A 509 -24.11 -4.86 14.09
C LEU A 509 -23.49 -5.05 15.47
N GLU A 510 -23.77 -6.15 16.17
CA GLU A 510 -23.11 -6.49 17.44
C GLU A 510 -21.63 -6.80 17.24
N TRP A 511 -21.26 -7.44 16.13
CA TRP A 511 -19.86 -7.59 15.75
C TRP A 511 -19.20 -6.22 15.50
N GLY A 512 -19.89 -5.32 14.81
CA GLY A 512 -19.48 -3.93 14.63
C GLY A 512 -19.21 -3.22 15.95
N ARG A 513 -20.09 -3.33 16.96
CA ARG A 513 -19.88 -2.75 18.30
C ARG A 513 -18.58 -3.26 18.93
N ARG A 514 -18.28 -4.56 18.81
CA ARG A 514 -17.00 -5.11 19.29
C ARG A 514 -15.80 -4.52 18.56
N ASN A 515 -15.89 -4.30 17.23
CA ASN A 515 -14.85 -3.62 16.46
C ASN A 515 -14.62 -2.18 16.93
N PHE A 516 -15.67 -1.45 17.32
CA PHE A 516 -15.52 -0.13 17.96
C PHE A 516 -14.74 -0.25 19.28
N THR A 517 -15.18 -1.11 20.18
CA THR A 517 -14.53 -1.34 21.49
C THR A 517 -13.06 -1.76 21.32
N LEU A 518 -12.77 -2.63 20.36
CA LEU A 518 -11.41 -3.10 20.03
C LEU A 518 -10.46 -1.96 19.66
N ASN A 519 -11.00 -0.87 19.12
CA ASN A 519 -10.27 0.34 18.76
C ASN A 519 -10.39 1.48 19.78
N SER A 520 -10.84 1.18 21.01
CA SER A 520 -11.03 2.16 22.09
C SER A 520 -12.03 3.27 21.72
N LEU A 521 -13.03 2.94 20.90
CA LEU A 521 -14.14 3.82 20.56
C LEU A 521 -15.37 3.40 21.40
N ASP A 522 -16.09 4.38 21.94
CA ASP A 522 -17.32 4.13 22.67
C ASP A 522 -18.50 3.86 21.70
N PRO A 523 -19.04 2.61 21.62
CA PRO A 523 -20.17 2.33 20.75
C PRO A 523 -21.42 3.14 21.08
N ALA A 524 -21.59 3.60 22.34
CA ALA A 524 -22.76 4.39 22.75
C ALA A 524 -22.76 5.80 22.16
N ALA A 525 -21.60 6.31 21.73
CA ALA A 525 -21.48 7.60 21.04
C ALA A 525 -21.90 7.56 19.56
N HIS A 526 -22.33 6.38 19.06
CA HIS A 526 -22.66 6.13 17.65
C HIS A 526 -24.01 5.41 17.54
N ASP A 527 -24.65 5.51 16.36
CA ASP A 527 -25.95 4.89 16.10
C ASP A 527 -25.77 3.55 15.35
N PHE A 528 -26.49 2.51 15.80
CA PHE A 528 -26.56 1.20 15.13
C PHE A 528 -28.02 0.86 14.88
N ILE A 529 -28.39 0.81 13.62
CA ILE A 529 -29.77 0.64 13.18
C ILE A 529 -29.94 -0.74 12.52
N TYR A 530 -30.79 -1.57 13.10
CA TYR A 530 -31.21 -2.84 12.50
C TYR A 530 -32.43 -2.61 11.61
N GLY A 531 -32.37 -3.06 10.35
CA GLY A 531 -33.50 -3.06 9.43
C GLY A 531 -33.14 -2.92 7.97
N ASP A 532 -34.17 -2.89 7.13
CA ASP A 532 -34.05 -2.73 5.68
C ASP A 532 -33.53 -1.32 5.31
N ALA A 533 -32.58 -1.28 4.37
CA ALA A 533 -31.93 -0.04 3.97
C ALA A 533 -32.90 0.94 3.33
N PHE A 534 -33.78 0.51 2.42
CA PHE A 534 -34.74 1.39 1.74
C PHE A 534 -35.77 1.98 2.71
N ASP A 535 -36.23 1.18 3.67
CA ASP A 535 -37.17 1.64 4.68
C ASP A 535 -36.53 2.68 5.61
N TRP A 536 -35.31 2.43 6.07
CA TRP A 536 -34.63 3.37 6.97
C TRP A 536 -34.13 4.63 6.25
N LEU A 537 -33.70 4.58 5.01
CA LEU A 537 -33.37 5.77 4.22
C LEU A 537 -34.59 6.68 4.12
N ARG A 538 -35.78 6.14 3.83
CA ARG A 538 -37.03 6.90 3.79
C ARG A 538 -37.40 7.50 5.17
N ARG A 539 -37.24 6.72 6.26
CA ARG A 539 -37.54 7.19 7.63
C ARG A 539 -36.59 8.30 8.07
N LEU A 540 -35.30 8.17 7.78
CA LEU A 540 -34.29 9.20 8.10
C LEU A 540 -34.55 10.49 7.32
N ALA A 541 -34.87 10.40 6.02
CA ALA A 541 -35.26 11.54 5.20
C ALA A 541 -36.52 12.25 5.75
N LYS A 542 -37.56 11.48 6.11
CA LYS A 542 -38.77 12.03 6.77
C LYS A 542 -38.47 12.78 8.08
N LYS A 543 -37.43 12.35 8.82
CA LYS A 543 -36.98 13.01 10.06
C LYS A 543 -36.05 14.19 9.81
N GLY A 544 -35.79 14.56 8.54
CA GLY A 544 -34.90 15.66 8.18
C GLY A 544 -33.43 15.41 8.51
N ARG A 545 -33.02 14.13 8.74
CA ARG A 545 -31.60 13.81 8.98
C ARG A 545 -30.80 14.02 7.70
N VAL A 546 -29.62 14.60 7.86
CA VAL A 546 -28.64 14.78 6.78
C VAL A 546 -27.24 14.40 7.28
N PHE A 547 -26.41 13.94 6.38
CA PHE A 547 -25.07 13.44 6.66
C PHE A 547 -24.03 14.09 5.75
N ASP A 548 -22.82 14.26 6.23
CA ASP A 548 -21.69 14.75 5.44
C ASP A 548 -21.22 13.70 4.44
N VAL A 549 -21.35 12.41 4.81
CA VAL A 549 -21.06 11.28 3.93
C VAL A 549 -22.16 10.24 4.05
N VAL A 550 -22.62 9.72 2.91
CA VAL A 550 -23.50 8.55 2.82
C VAL A 550 -22.77 7.47 2.03
N ALA A 551 -22.55 6.32 2.67
CA ALA A 551 -21.90 5.16 2.04
C ALA A 551 -22.95 4.10 1.66
N LEU A 552 -22.91 3.68 0.37
CA LEU A 552 -23.74 2.63 -0.22
C LEU A 552 -22.82 1.52 -0.73
N ASP A 553 -22.73 0.41 0.00
CA ASP A 553 -21.97 -0.78 -0.37
C ASP A 553 -22.84 -2.05 -0.26
N PRO A 554 -23.92 -2.12 -1.06
CA PRO A 554 -24.85 -3.25 -1.00
C PRO A 554 -24.22 -4.53 -1.55
N PRO A 555 -24.67 -5.72 -1.06
CA PRO A 555 -24.33 -6.97 -1.71
C PRO A 555 -24.93 -7.00 -3.13
N THR A 556 -24.36 -7.80 -4.03
CA THR A 556 -24.89 -8.00 -5.40
C THR A 556 -26.32 -8.51 -5.40
N PHE A 557 -26.67 -9.26 -4.36
CA PHE A 557 -28.00 -9.83 -4.14
C PHE A 557 -28.34 -9.84 -2.65
N SER A 558 -29.55 -9.35 -2.29
CA SER A 558 -30.12 -9.50 -0.96
C SER A 558 -31.64 -9.73 -1.03
N GLN A 559 -32.22 -10.16 0.09
CA GLN A 559 -33.66 -10.33 0.22
C GLN A 559 -34.07 -9.90 1.64
N SER A 560 -35.06 -9.01 1.71
CA SER A 560 -35.72 -8.61 2.95
C SER A 560 -37.21 -8.93 2.89
N LYS A 561 -37.86 -9.00 4.07
CA LYS A 561 -39.32 -9.17 4.15
C LYS A 561 -40.05 -7.88 3.73
N GLU A 562 -39.44 -6.74 3.99
CA GLU A 562 -39.99 -5.40 3.80
C GLU A 562 -39.92 -4.92 2.36
N HIS A 563 -38.86 -5.28 1.64
CA HIS A 563 -38.59 -4.77 0.29
C HIS A 563 -38.49 -5.86 -0.79
N GLY A 564 -38.55 -7.14 -0.40
CA GLY A 564 -38.41 -8.26 -1.33
C GLY A 564 -36.97 -8.48 -1.77
N VAL A 565 -36.77 -8.71 -3.08
CA VAL A 565 -35.47 -9.03 -3.67
C VAL A 565 -34.80 -7.76 -4.18
N PHE A 566 -33.56 -7.53 -3.73
CA PHE A 566 -32.65 -6.51 -4.26
C PHE A 566 -31.58 -7.18 -5.14
N ARG A 567 -31.35 -6.60 -6.33
CA ARG A 567 -30.26 -6.96 -7.24
C ARG A 567 -29.51 -5.69 -7.63
N ALA A 568 -28.20 -5.63 -7.33
CA ALA A 568 -27.41 -4.43 -7.54
C ALA A 568 -27.54 -3.85 -8.96
N GLU A 569 -27.41 -4.65 -10.00
CA GLU A 569 -27.50 -4.20 -11.40
C GLU A 569 -28.85 -3.58 -11.80
N LYS A 570 -29.94 -3.90 -11.09
CA LYS A 570 -31.29 -3.43 -11.42
C LYS A 570 -31.76 -2.32 -10.50
N ASP A 571 -31.41 -2.41 -9.22
CA ASP A 571 -32.05 -1.65 -8.16
C ASP A 571 -31.17 -0.56 -7.58
N TYR A 572 -29.88 -0.49 -8.02
CA TYR A 572 -28.92 0.48 -7.47
C TYR A 572 -29.34 1.95 -7.68
N GLY A 573 -29.90 2.26 -8.84
CA GLY A 573 -30.44 3.60 -9.12
C GLY A 573 -31.53 4.03 -8.13
N MET A 574 -32.41 3.10 -7.71
CA MET A 574 -33.43 3.36 -6.69
C MET A 574 -32.79 3.58 -5.32
N LEU A 575 -31.74 2.81 -4.99
CA LEU A 575 -30.98 2.97 -3.75
C LEU A 575 -30.32 4.35 -3.67
N VAL A 576 -29.65 4.76 -4.76
CA VAL A 576 -29.08 6.11 -4.88
C VAL A 576 -30.16 7.19 -4.69
N THR A 577 -31.28 7.08 -5.38
CA THR A 577 -32.40 8.03 -5.27
C THR A 577 -32.92 8.13 -3.83
N ALA A 578 -33.04 7.03 -3.12
CA ALA A 578 -33.47 7.00 -1.72
C ALA A 578 -32.44 7.63 -0.76
N ALA A 579 -31.17 7.56 -1.10
CA ALA A 579 -30.06 8.10 -0.27
C ALA A 579 -29.81 9.59 -0.48
N LEU A 580 -30.08 10.14 -1.68
CA LEU A 580 -29.76 11.53 -2.04
C LEU A 580 -30.34 12.60 -1.09
N PRO A 581 -31.58 12.49 -0.56
CA PRO A 581 -32.09 13.45 0.40
C PRO A 581 -31.28 13.52 1.71
N LEU A 582 -30.52 12.49 2.01
CA LEU A 582 -29.70 12.37 3.22
C LEU A 582 -28.29 12.94 3.05
N VAL A 583 -27.85 13.19 1.81
CA VAL A 583 -26.53 13.79 1.55
C VAL A 583 -26.65 15.30 1.69
N ARG A 584 -25.91 15.87 2.65
CA ARG A 584 -25.84 17.33 2.86
C ARG A 584 -25.36 18.06 1.59
N PRO A 585 -25.77 19.29 1.31
CA PRO A 585 -25.11 20.11 0.27
C PRO A 585 -23.61 20.23 0.53
N GLY A 586 -22.78 19.93 -0.48
CA GLY A 586 -21.34 19.82 -0.33
C GLY A 586 -20.86 18.50 0.27
N GLY A 587 -21.76 17.62 0.70
CA GLY A 587 -21.46 16.28 1.23
C GLY A 587 -21.05 15.28 0.13
N VAL A 588 -20.68 14.07 0.55
CA VAL A 588 -20.17 13.02 -0.33
C VAL A 588 -21.10 11.80 -0.33
N LEU A 589 -21.42 11.32 -1.52
CA LEU A 589 -21.98 10.00 -1.74
C LEU A 589 -20.86 9.04 -2.14
N PHE A 590 -20.66 7.97 -1.39
CA PHE A 590 -19.83 6.83 -1.77
C PHE A 590 -20.72 5.70 -2.26
N ALA A 591 -20.52 5.27 -3.50
CA ALA A 591 -21.25 4.19 -4.14
C ALA A 591 -20.28 3.06 -4.52
N SER A 592 -20.56 1.83 -4.10
CA SER A 592 -19.70 0.68 -4.31
C SER A 592 -20.50 -0.55 -4.76
N THR A 593 -19.88 -1.40 -5.59
CA THR A 593 -20.42 -2.71 -5.98
C THR A 593 -19.31 -3.65 -6.41
N ASN A 594 -19.43 -4.93 -6.06
CA ASN A 594 -18.57 -6.02 -6.51
C ASN A 594 -19.23 -6.91 -7.58
N ALA A 595 -20.30 -6.45 -8.25
CA ALA A 595 -20.96 -7.15 -9.34
C ALA A 595 -20.03 -7.26 -10.57
N ALA A 596 -19.36 -8.40 -10.75
CA ALA A 596 -18.32 -8.60 -11.76
C ALA A 596 -18.83 -8.34 -13.19
N ASP A 597 -20.03 -8.81 -13.50
CA ASP A 597 -20.64 -8.72 -14.83
C ASP A 597 -21.20 -7.33 -15.19
N TRP A 598 -21.15 -6.37 -14.24
CA TRP A 598 -21.63 -5.00 -14.47
C TRP A 598 -20.45 -4.08 -14.83
N PRO A 599 -20.32 -3.64 -16.12
CA PRO A 599 -19.19 -2.81 -16.54
C PRO A 599 -19.09 -1.48 -15.77
N PRO A 600 -17.88 -0.98 -15.49
CA PRO A 600 -17.67 0.27 -14.76
C PRO A 600 -18.40 1.47 -15.36
N GLU A 601 -18.38 1.60 -16.69
CA GLU A 601 -19.04 2.68 -17.44
C GLU A 601 -20.55 2.67 -17.20
N LYS A 602 -21.15 1.48 -17.22
CA LYS A 602 -22.59 1.31 -17.00
C LYS A 602 -22.96 1.59 -15.56
N PHE A 603 -22.18 1.09 -14.59
CA PHE A 603 -22.36 1.40 -13.18
C PHE A 603 -22.35 2.91 -12.92
N ILE A 604 -21.34 3.62 -13.45
CA ILE A 604 -21.22 5.07 -13.30
C ILE A 604 -22.43 5.77 -13.96
N ALA A 605 -22.78 5.40 -15.18
CA ALA A 605 -23.92 5.99 -15.90
C ALA A 605 -25.23 5.81 -15.15
N ASP A 606 -25.48 4.62 -14.57
CA ASP A 606 -26.71 4.32 -13.83
C ASP A 606 -26.79 5.13 -12.52
N VAL A 607 -25.65 5.28 -11.80
CA VAL A 607 -25.57 6.15 -10.61
C VAL A 607 -25.78 7.61 -10.96
N GLU A 608 -25.11 8.12 -11.99
CA GLU A 608 -25.22 9.53 -12.42
C GLU A 608 -26.63 9.85 -12.93
N LYS A 609 -27.27 8.92 -13.66
CA LYS A 609 -28.67 9.04 -14.10
C LYS A 609 -29.63 9.22 -12.92
N ALA A 610 -29.47 8.44 -11.85
CA ALA A 610 -30.30 8.55 -10.65
C ALA A 610 -30.11 9.92 -9.97
N ILE A 611 -28.86 10.42 -9.91
CA ILE A 611 -28.54 11.73 -9.35
C ILE A 611 -29.17 12.86 -10.18
N HIS A 612 -29.02 12.85 -11.50
CA HIS A 612 -29.57 13.88 -12.38
C HIS A 612 -31.11 13.91 -12.32
N SER A 613 -31.75 12.73 -12.24
CA SER A 613 -33.21 12.64 -12.08
C SER A 613 -33.71 13.28 -10.77
N SER A 614 -32.86 13.34 -9.75
CA SER A 614 -33.15 13.98 -8.46
C SER A 614 -32.82 15.48 -8.42
N ARG A 615 -32.47 16.09 -9.57
CA ARG A 615 -32.09 17.50 -9.72
C ARG A 615 -30.88 17.95 -8.87
N ARG A 616 -30.06 17.00 -8.38
CA ARG A 616 -28.80 17.26 -7.71
C ARG A 616 -27.66 17.34 -8.75
N LYS A 617 -26.62 18.13 -8.48
CA LYS A 617 -25.44 18.25 -9.33
C LYS A 617 -24.25 17.56 -8.69
N ILE A 618 -23.43 16.94 -9.51
CA ILE A 618 -22.13 16.37 -9.11
C ILE A 618 -21.09 17.48 -9.24
N LEU A 619 -20.43 17.83 -8.13
CA LEU A 619 -19.39 18.86 -8.09
C LEU A 619 -17.99 18.28 -8.30
N GLN A 620 -17.75 17.09 -7.77
CA GLN A 620 -16.50 16.32 -7.95
C GLN A 620 -16.85 14.84 -8.09
N ARG A 621 -16.05 14.14 -8.88
CA ARG A 621 -16.19 12.70 -9.13
C ARG A 621 -14.83 12.02 -9.11
N HIS A 622 -14.74 10.87 -8.44
CA HIS A 622 -13.56 10.02 -8.52
C HIS A 622 -13.95 8.55 -8.49
N TYR A 623 -13.32 7.74 -9.35
CA TYR A 623 -13.54 6.30 -9.46
C TYR A 623 -12.29 5.54 -9.01
N PHE A 624 -12.48 4.45 -8.24
CA PHE A 624 -11.42 3.52 -7.86
C PHE A 624 -11.87 2.08 -8.08
N PRO A 625 -11.01 1.21 -8.60
CA PRO A 625 -11.17 -0.24 -8.56
C PRO A 625 -10.68 -0.82 -7.21
N GLN A 626 -10.49 -2.14 -7.15
CA GLN A 626 -9.87 -2.81 -6.01
C GLN A 626 -8.42 -2.33 -5.78
N PRO A 627 -7.90 -2.49 -4.53
CA PRO A 627 -6.53 -2.07 -4.21
C PRO A 627 -5.47 -2.91 -4.96
N PRO A 628 -4.23 -2.41 -5.11
CA PRO A 628 -3.21 -3.02 -5.97
C PRO A 628 -2.74 -4.42 -5.57
N ASP A 629 -2.95 -4.87 -4.34
CA ASP A 629 -2.71 -6.28 -3.93
C ASP A 629 -3.76 -7.25 -4.47
N PHE A 630 -4.81 -6.72 -5.13
CA PHE A 630 -5.77 -7.41 -5.99
C PHE A 630 -5.48 -7.03 -7.46
N PRO A 631 -4.35 -7.48 -8.02
CA PRO A 631 -3.89 -6.98 -9.32
C PRO A 631 -4.86 -7.29 -10.45
N VAL A 632 -4.98 -6.32 -11.36
CA VAL A 632 -5.86 -6.40 -12.53
C VAL A 632 -5.08 -6.85 -13.75
N SER A 633 -5.58 -7.85 -14.46
CA SER A 633 -5.02 -8.35 -15.72
C SER A 633 -6.14 -8.77 -16.70
N ARG A 634 -5.78 -9.17 -17.91
CA ARG A 634 -6.76 -9.71 -18.86
C ARG A 634 -7.45 -10.98 -18.34
N GLY A 635 -6.70 -11.83 -17.61
CA GLY A 635 -7.23 -13.08 -17.03
C GLY A 635 -7.93 -12.89 -15.68
N GLU A 636 -7.78 -11.72 -15.06
CA GLU A 636 -8.38 -11.36 -13.77
C GLU A 636 -8.79 -9.89 -13.82
N PRO A 637 -9.94 -9.55 -14.43
CA PRO A 637 -10.39 -8.17 -14.59
C PRO A 637 -10.82 -7.54 -13.25
N ALA A 638 -10.90 -6.22 -13.22
CA ALA A 638 -11.42 -5.49 -12.06
C ALA A 638 -12.90 -5.85 -11.84
N TYR A 639 -13.22 -6.30 -10.62
CA TYR A 639 -14.58 -6.64 -10.22
C TYR A 639 -15.20 -5.62 -9.26
N LEU A 640 -14.38 -4.97 -8.42
CA LEU A 640 -14.84 -3.92 -7.53
C LEU A 640 -14.92 -2.58 -8.29
N LYS A 641 -16.05 -1.89 -8.16
CA LYS A 641 -16.28 -0.53 -8.66
C LYS A 641 -16.63 0.36 -7.49
N THR A 642 -15.89 1.42 -7.30
CA THR A 642 -16.18 2.40 -6.26
C THR A 642 -16.15 3.82 -6.81
N LEU A 643 -17.19 4.57 -6.51
CA LEU A 643 -17.43 5.91 -7.03
C LEU A 643 -17.66 6.88 -5.87
N TRP A 644 -16.85 7.92 -5.80
CA TRP A 644 -16.94 8.99 -4.84
C TRP A 644 -17.47 10.24 -5.51
N LEU A 645 -18.54 10.80 -4.98
CA LEU A 645 -19.29 11.90 -5.60
C LEU A 645 -19.55 12.99 -4.57
N ARG A 646 -19.01 14.18 -4.81
CA ARG A 646 -19.41 15.36 -4.03
C ARG A 646 -20.66 15.96 -4.65
N MET A 647 -21.65 16.21 -3.81
CA MET A 647 -22.96 16.67 -4.22
C MET A 647 -23.15 18.18 -4.00
N SER A 648 -23.96 18.84 -4.87
CA SER A 648 -24.37 20.23 -4.68
C SER A 648 -25.27 20.43 -3.48
#